data_7c87948402b79bb6033374660bf8ab48
#
_entry.id   7c87948402b79bb6033374660bf8ab48
#
_cell.length_a   1.000
_cell.length_b   1.000
_cell.length_c   1.000
_cell.angle_alpha   90.00
_cell.angle_beta   90.00
_cell.angle_gamma   90.00
#
_symmetry.space_group_name_H-M   'P 1'
#
loop_
_entity.id
_entity.type
_entity.pdbx_description
1 polymer ?
#
loop_
_entity_poly.entity_id
_entity_poly.type
_entity_poly.pdbx_seq_one_letter_code
_entity_poly.pdbx_strand_id
1 'polypeptide(L)'
;MTRTRSPRSRSKRPSGGLRPWLGWAIKLSLVGLVVLAGFAVYLDAIVQEKFSGKRWTIPAKVYARPLELFVGQKLSKNDFLTELDALGYRRESVANGPGAAAVNGNTVDLNTRGFQFYEGAEQAQPVRIRFSGDYVAELLSTNGSKLPVVRLEPLLIGGIYPKNLEDRILINIDQVPPFLLDTLVTVEDRDFYHHFGVSPKSIARAMWVNTSAGQMRQGGSTLTQQLVKNFYLTNERSLTRKLTEAMMALLLELHYDKREILEAYLNEVFVGQDGQRAVHGFGLASQFFFSQPLAELKLHQVALLVGMVKGPSAYNPRRYPERALMRRNLVLDLLEQQGVATPEQVAAAKKMPLGVTTRGSLADSSFPGFLDLVKRQLREDYRDEDLTEEGLRIFTSFDPILQMKSEAAVGETFKRLAGRKGSDEVEAAMVVTNPETGEVQALIGSRAPGYAGFNRALDAVRPIGSLIKPAVYLTALERPSQYTLTSWLSDEPLSIKGADGQIWKPQNYDRRSHGTIFLYQSMMNSYNLGTVRLGQEVGVPNVLKTLARLGVERQFPAFPSMLLGAGALSPMEVATMYQTLANGGFNTPMRGIRSVLTAEGQPLKRYPFQIQQRFDPGSIFLIQNAMQHVMREGTGRSVYNVLPKNLTLAGKTGTSNDSRDSWFAGFSQDLLAVVWLGRDDNGKTPFTGATGALQVWTSFMSKAGPLPLDMPQPDNIVQAWIDPHTGQGSDASCPGAVQMPYIRGSEPPAGASCGGQAPATGDAVMDWVKGWLN
;
A
#
# COMPACT_ATOMS: atom_id res chain seq x y z
N MET A 1 -99.73 11.67 -84.83
CA MET A 1 -99.48 10.33 -84.21
C MET A 1 -98.13 9.86 -84.57
N THR A 2 -97.16 10.07 -83.74
CA THR A 2 -95.88 9.40 -83.82
C THR A 2 -95.04 9.71 -82.54
N ARG A 3 -94.79 8.74 -81.79
CA ARG A 3 -94.01 8.77 -80.54
C ARG A 3 -92.50 8.76 -80.88
N THR A 4 -91.82 9.78 -80.49
CA THR A 4 -90.33 9.82 -80.49
C THR A 4 -89.76 9.25 -79.15
N ARG A 5 -88.90 8.28 -79.21
CA ARG A 5 -88.15 7.72 -78.11
C ARG A 5 -86.89 8.53 -77.91
N SER A 6 -86.67 9.01 -76.64
CA SER A 6 -85.41 9.62 -76.18
C SER A 6 -84.36 8.55 -75.84
N PRO A 7 -83.03 8.75 -75.98
CA PRO A 7 -81.98 7.79 -75.65
C PRO A 7 -81.60 7.90 -74.18
N ARG A 8 -81.47 6.76 -73.51
CA ARG A 8 -80.96 6.60 -72.15
C ARG A 8 -79.45 6.97 -72.06
N SER A 9 -79.07 7.93 -71.18
CA SER A 9 -77.72 8.24 -70.82
C SER A 9 -77.15 7.09 -69.90
N ARG A 10 -75.99 6.50 -70.27
CA ARG A 10 -75.19 5.60 -69.42
C ARG A 10 -74.43 6.44 -68.40
N SER A 11 -74.73 6.31 -67.11
CA SER A 11 -73.96 6.83 -66.01
C SER A 11 -72.61 6.05 -65.94
N LYS A 12 -71.50 6.77 -66.12
CA LYS A 12 -70.14 6.26 -65.80
C LYS A 12 -70.04 6.17 -64.29
N ARG A 13 -69.77 4.93 -63.73
CA ARG A 13 -69.38 4.70 -62.38
C ARG A 13 -67.98 5.35 -62.21
N PRO A 14 -67.68 6.11 -61.12
CA PRO A 14 -66.32 6.54 -60.77
C PRO A 14 -65.49 5.32 -60.31
N SER A 15 -64.48 4.96 -61.06
CA SER A 15 -63.44 4.02 -60.62
C SER A 15 -62.67 4.70 -59.52
N GLY A 16 -62.92 4.24 -58.20
CA GLY A 16 -62.21 4.69 -57.01
C GLY A 16 -60.74 4.48 -57.15
N GLY A 17 -59.97 5.53 -57.29
CA GLY A 17 -58.52 5.51 -57.39
C GLY A 17 -57.84 5.31 -56.01
N LEU A 18 -57.58 4.07 -55.61
CA LEU A 18 -56.63 3.72 -54.55
C LEU A 18 -55.13 3.84 -54.98
N ARG A 19 -54.93 4.12 -56.28
CA ARG A 19 -53.57 4.14 -56.90
C ARG A 19 -52.66 5.32 -56.54
N PRO A 20 -53.07 6.57 -56.33
CA PRO A 20 -52.13 7.63 -55.99
C PRO A 20 -51.60 7.51 -54.51
N TRP A 21 -52.44 7.07 -53.58
CA TRP A 21 -52.07 6.91 -52.18
C TRP A 21 -51.05 5.81 -52.00
N LEU A 22 -51.17 4.71 -52.74
CA LEU A 22 -50.21 3.61 -52.70
C LEU A 22 -48.81 4.05 -53.19
N GLY A 23 -48.75 4.88 -54.21
CA GLY A 23 -47.52 5.45 -54.78
C GLY A 23 -46.80 6.40 -53.75
N TRP A 24 -47.55 7.21 -53.05
CA TRP A 24 -47.02 8.07 -52.00
C TRP A 24 -46.59 7.27 -50.77
N ALA A 25 -47.32 6.26 -50.35
CA ALA A 25 -46.98 5.37 -49.27
C ALA A 25 -45.71 4.60 -49.58
N ILE A 26 -45.51 4.11 -50.82
CA ILE A 26 -44.28 3.43 -51.26
C ILE A 26 -43.07 4.41 -51.23
N LYS A 27 -43.26 5.65 -51.74
CA LYS A 27 -42.16 6.65 -51.72
C LYS A 27 -41.77 7.04 -50.29
N LEU A 28 -42.76 7.28 -49.42
CA LEU A 28 -42.52 7.57 -48.00
C LEU A 28 -41.85 6.39 -47.29
N SER A 29 -42.26 5.15 -47.58
CA SER A 29 -41.61 3.95 -47.05
C SER A 29 -40.18 3.80 -47.57
N LEU A 30 -39.92 4.13 -48.83
CA LEU A 30 -38.57 4.08 -49.40
C LEU A 30 -37.63 5.14 -48.78
N VAL A 31 -38.13 6.38 -48.60
CA VAL A 31 -37.40 7.43 -47.88
C VAL A 31 -37.15 7.02 -46.42
N GLY A 32 -38.16 6.47 -45.73
CA GLY A 32 -38.02 5.94 -44.39
C GLY A 32 -36.97 4.82 -44.30
N LEU A 33 -36.93 3.95 -45.31
CA LEU A 33 -35.95 2.86 -45.37
C LEU A 33 -34.52 3.36 -45.60
N VAL A 34 -34.34 4.40 -46.46
CA VAL A 34 -33.02 5.03 -46.65
C VAL A 34 -32.55 5.76 -45.38
N VAL A 35 -33.44 6.47 -44.69
CA VAL A 35 -33.11 7.11 -43.41
C VAL A 35 -32.75 6.06 -42.34
N LEU A 36 -33.51 4.97 -42.28
CA LEU A 36 -33.25 3.87 -41.34
C LEU A 36 -31.90 3.17 -41.66
N ALA A 37 -31.58 2.95 -42.95
CA ALA A 37 -30.32 2.40 -43.37
C ALA A 37 -29.13 3.31 -43.02
N GLY A 38 -29.27 4.64 -43.28
CA GLY A 38 -28.25 5.62 -42.87
C GLY A 38 -28.04 5.66 -41.37
N PHE A 39 -29.13 5.58 -40.61
CA PHE A 39 -29.08 5.51 -39.15
C PHE A 39 -28.43 4.18 -38.64
N ALA A 40 -28.72 3.06 -39.28
CA ALA A 40 -28.10 1.79 -39.00
C ALA A 40 -26.59 1.82 -39.25
N VAL A 41 -26.13 2.40 -40.36
CA VAL A 41 -24.68 2.56 -40.66
C VAL A 41 -24.01 3.47 -39.62
N TYR A 42 -24.68 4.55 -39.21
CA TYR A 42 -24.17 5.41 -38.14
C TYR A 42 -24.03 4.64 -36.81
N LEU A 43 -25.03 3.86 -36.40
CA LEU A 43 -24.98 3.05 -35.19
C LEU A 43 -23.95 1.94 -35.30
N ASP A 44 -23.77 1.37 -36.48
CA ASP A 44 -22.78 0.32 -36.74
C ASP A 44 -21.34 0.84 -36.52
N ALA A 45 -21.04 2.03 -37.03
CA ALA A 45 -19.76 2.68 -36.80
C ALA A 45 -19.49 2.87 -35.29
N ILE A 46 -20.48 3.32 -34.51
CA ILE A 46 -20.37 3.49 -33.05
C ILE A 46 -20.14 2.14 -32.37
N VAL A 47 -20.84 1.08 -32.79
CA VAL A 47 -20.71 -0.26 -32.21
C VAL A 47 -19.31 -0.79 -32.46
N GLN A 48 -18.81 -0.70 -33.69
CA GLN A 48 -17.49 -1.19 -34.05
C GLN A 48 -16.37 -0.38 -33.35
N GLU A 49 -16.41 0.95 -33.39
CA GLU A 49 -15.40 1.81 -32.79
C GLU A 49 -15.23 1.51 -31.29
N LYS A 50 -16.33 1.43 -30.55
CA LYS A 50 -16.30 1.28 -29.09
C LYS A 50 -16.07 -0.16 -28.63
N PHE A 51 -16.47 -1.17 -29.42
CA PHE A 51 -16.34 -2.57 -29.04
C PHE A 51 -15.04 -3.22 -29.52
N SER A 52 -14.44 -2.75 -30.61
CA SER A 52 -13.14 -3.23 -31.12
C SER A 52 -11.96 -2.47 -30.55
N GLY A 53 -12.16 -1.24 -30.02
CA GLY A 53 -11.12 -0.42 -29.38
C GLY A 53 -10.83 -0.81 -27.92
N LYS A 54 -10.21 0.10 -27.18
CA LYS A 54 -10.08 -0.04 -25.70
C LYS A 54 -11.48 -0.01 -25.08
N ARG A 55 -12.04 -1.18 -24.84
CA ARG A 55 -13.42 -1.34 -24.34
C ARG A 55 -13.60 -0.69 -22.98
N TRP A 56 -12.56 -0.70 -22.14
CA TRP A 56 -12.58 -0.17 -20.77
C TRP A 56 -11.28 0.55 -20.42
N THR A 57 -11.40 1.62 -19.63
CA THR A 57 -10.29 2.16 -18.87
C THR A 57 -10.02 1.21 -17.70
N ILE A 58 -8.81 0.69 -17.61
CA ILE A 58 -8.42 -0.24 -16.55
C ILE A 58 -7.47 0.50 -15.63
N PRO A 59 -7.87 0.78 -14.38
CA PRO A 59 -6.98 1.43 -13.43
C PRO A 59 -5.78 0.52 -13.10
N ALA A 60 -4.63 1.14 -12.87
CA ALA A 60 -3.46 0.40 -12.42
C ALA A 60 -3.72 -0.24 -11.06
N LYS A 61 -3.28 -1.49 -10.89
CA LYS A 61 -3.37 -2.25 -9.65
C LYS A 61 -2.06 -2.20 -8.90
N VAL A 62 -2.12 -1.85 -7.62
CA VAL A 62 -0.94 -1.76 -6.75
C VAL A 62 -0.94 -2.94 -5.79
N TYR A 63 0.10 -3.75 -5.88
CA TYR A 63 0.29 -4.95 -5.09
C TYR A 63 1.36 -4.76 -4.02
N ALA A 64 1.14 -5.34 -2.84
CA ALA A 64 2.15 -5.52 -1.81
C ALA A 64 3.32 -6.39 -2.30
N ARG A 65 4.33 -6.58 -1.45
CA ARG A 65 5.31 -7.65 -1.68
C ARG A 65 4.63 -9.02 -1.72
N PRO A 66 5.05 -9.96 -2.57
CA PRO A 66 4.70 -11.35 -2.40
C PRO A 66 5.29 -11.89 -1.08
N LEU A 67 4.57 -12.77 -0.40
CA LEU A 67 5.14 -13.49 0.73
C LEU A 67 5.93 -14.69 0.19
N GLU A 68 7.24 -14.66 0.37
CA GLU A 68 8.13 -15.76 0.07
C GLU A 68 8.34 -16.59 1.33
N LEU A 69 8.13 -17.90 1.25
CA LEU A 69 8.31 -18.86 2.33
C LEU A 69 9.52 -19.72 2.07
N PHE A 70 10.41 -19.83 3.04
CA PHE A 70 11.58 -20.72 3.00
C PHE A 70 11.93 -21.22 4.41
N VAL A 71 12.61 -22.34 4.48
CA VAL A 71 13.01 -22.93 5.77
C VAL A 71 14.01 -22.03 6.48
N GLY A 72 13.79 -21.77 7.77
CA GLY A 72 14.61 -20.86 8.59
C GLY A 72 14.14 -19.40 8.57
N GLN A 73 13.12 -19.08 7.76
CA GLN A 73 12.54 -17.73 7.75
C GLN A 73 11.93 -17.39 9.11
N LYS A 74 12.25 -16.19 9.62
CA LYS A 74 11.60 -15.63 10.80
C LYS A 74 10.20 -15.14 10.43
N LEU A 75 9.20 -15.96 10.69
CA LEU A 75 7.80 -15.70 10.45
C LEU A 75 6.98 -16.48 11.47
N SER A 76 6.26 -15.78 12.33
CA SER A 76 5.38 -16.46 13.29
C SER A 76 4.17 -17.05 12.58
N LYS A 77 3.65 -18.17 13.09
CA LYS A 77 2.40 -18.74 12.57
C LYS A 77 1.26 -17.73 12.58
N ASN A 78 1.17 -16.88 13.61
CA ASN A 78 0.11 -15.88 13.72
C ASN A 78 0.21 -14.81 12.64
N ASP A 79 1.42 -14.31 12.34
CA ASP A 79 1.66 -13.36 11.26
C ASP A 79 1.30 -13.99 9.90
N PHE A 80 1.73 -15.23 9.68
CA PHE A 80 1.37 -15.98 8.48
C PHE A 80 -0.14 -16.13 8.32
N LEU A 81 -0.84 -16.53 9.37
CA LEU A 81 -2.30 -16.67 9.36
C LEU A 81 -2.99 -15.32 9.11
N THR A 82 -2.46 -14.24 9.66
CA THR A 82 -2.97 -12.88 9.42
C THR A 82 -2.82 -12.47 7.96
N GLU A 83 -1.69 -12.81 7.32
CA GLU A 83 -1.49 -12.53 5.90
C GLU A 83 -2.42 -13.39 5.02
N LEU A 84 -2.61 -14.68 5.35
CA LEU A 84 -3.60 -15.52 4.67
C LEU A 84 -5.03 -14.97 4.78
N ASP A 85 -5.40 -14.46 5.94
CA ASP A 85 -6.73 -13.85 6.14
C ASP A 85 -6.87 -12.55 5.34
N ALA A 86 -5.81 -11.75 5.23
CA ALA A 86 -5.79 -10.57 4.38
C ALA A 86 -5.90 -10.94 2.88
N LEU A 87 -5.28 -12.04 2.46
CA LEU A 87 -5.39 -12.60 1.10
C LEU A 87 -6.73 -13.31 0.84
N GLY A 88 -7.60 -13.45 1.85
CA GLY A 88 -8.89 -14.10 1.71
C GLY A 88 -8.82 -15.62 1.54
N TYR A 89 -7.81 -16.27 2.12
CA TYR A 89 -7.77 -17.74 2.16
C TYR A 89 -8.87 -18.31 3.02
N ARG A 90 -9.57 -19.31 2.47
CA ARG A 90 -10.67 -19.99 3.18
C ARG A 90 -10.11 -20.97 4.19
N ARG A 91 -10.54 -20.86 5.45
CA ARG A 91 -10.23 -21.82 6.50
C ARG A 91 -11.16 -23.01 6.38
N GLU A 92 -10.61 -24.18 6.07
CA GLU A 92 -11.34 -25.42 5.87
C GLU A 92 -10.70 -26.52 6.73
N SER A 93 -11.42 -27.64 6.95
CA SER A 93 -10.87 -28.80 7.66
C SER A 93 -9.79 -29.53 6.85
N VAL A 94 -9.91 -29.47 5.53
CA VAL A 94 -8.93 -29.98 4.55
C VAL A 94 -8.77 -28.90 3.48
N ALA A 95 -7.53 -28.60 3.12
CA ALA A 95 -7.22 -27.59 2.09
C ALA A 95 -7.53 -28.14 0.68
N ASN A 96 -8.75 -27.95 0.21
CA ASN A 96 -9.19 -28.41 -1.11
C ASN A 96 -9.26 -27.25 -2.10
N GLY A 97 -8.42 -27.31 -3.14
CA GLY A 97 -8.37 -26.32 -4.22
C GLY A 97 -7.67 -25.00 -3.86
N PRO A 98 -7.40 -24.16 -4.87
CA PRO A 98 -6.69 -22.90 -4.68
C PRO A 98 -7.36 -21.97 -3.66
N GLY A 99 -6.57 -21.28 -2.85
CA GLY A 99 -7.06 -20.34 -1.84
C GLY A 99 -7.70 -21.02 -0.61
N ALA A 100 -7.48 -22.32 -0.39
CA ALA A 100 -7.90 -23.03 0.82
C ALA A 100 -6.72 -23.31 1.76
N ALA A 101 -6.97 -23.24 3.08
CA ALA A 101 -6.00 -23.53 4.12
C ALA A 101 -6.62 -24.32 5.26
N ALA A 102 -5.91 -25.34 5.76
CA ALA A 102 -6.27 -26.12 6.94
C ALA A 102 -5.19 -25.97 8.01
N VAL A 103 -5.58 -25.65 9.24
CA VAL A 103 -4.65 -25.40 10.34
C VAL A 103 -4.73 -26.52 11.37
N ASN A 104 -3.64 -27.25 11.56
CA ASN A 104 -3.54 -28.36 12.50
C ASN A 104 -2.34 -28.16 13.44
N GLY A 105 -2.58 -27.64 14.64
CA GLY A 105 -1.51 -27.32 15.60
C GLY A 105 -0.51 -26.32 14.99
N ASN A 106 0.75 -26.72 14.90
CA ASN A 106 1.81 -25.87 14.29
C ASN A 106 2.01 -26.12 12.79
N THR A 107 1.13 -26.89 12.16
CA THR A 107 1.15 -27.18 10.72
C THR A 107 0.02 -26.47 10.01
N VAL A 108 0.30 -25.91 8.85
CA VAL A 108 -0.67 -25.32 7.92
C VAL A 108 -0.56 -26.03 6.60
N ASP A 109 -1.62 -26.73 6.19
CA ASP A 109 -1.78 -27.24 4.83
C ASP A 109 -2.45 -26.15 3.98
N LEU A 110 -1.90 -25.84 2.85
CA LEU A 110 -2.28 -24.71 2.01
C LEU A 110 -2.29 -25.11 0.54
N ASN A 111 -3.32 -24.67 -0.20
CA ASN A 111 -3.30 -24.65 -1.64
C ASN A 111 -3.08 -23.20 -2.11
N THR A 112 -1.89 -22.90 -2.69
CA THR A 112 -1.60 -21.59 -3.21
C THR A 112 -2.52 -21.25 -4.39
N ARG A 113 -2.62 -19.97 -4.74
CA ARG A 113 -3.22 -19.54 -6.00
C ARG A 113 -2.14 -19.37 -7.05
N GLY A 114 -2.49 -19.66 -8.31
CA GLY A 114 -1.62 -19.29 -9.44
C GLY A 114 -1.57 -17.76 -9.58
N PHE A 115 -0.39 -17.22 -9.84
CA PHE A 115 -0.22 -15.78 -9.99
C PHE A 115 0.88 -15.42 -11.00
N GLN A 116 0.68 -14.34 -11.76
CA GLN A 116 1.69 -13.76 -12.64
C GLN A 116 2.54 -12.77 -11.85
N PHE A 117 3.70 -13.21 -11.37
CA PHE A 117 4.69 -12.36 -10.73
C PHE A 117 5.50 -11.57 -11.77
N TYR A 118 6.32 -10.64 -11.30
CA TYR A 118 7.18 -9.85 -12.19
C TYR A 118 8.38 -10.64 -12.74
N GLU A 119 8.71 -11.80 -12.16
CA GLU A 119 9.69 -12.75 -12.71
C GLU A 119 9.08 -13.81 -13.63
N GLY A 120 7.77 -14.06 -13.54
CA GLY A 120 7.08 -15.06 -14.32
C GLY A 120 5.80 -15.57 -13.68
N ALA A 121 5.10 -16.45 -14.38
CA ALA A 121 3.88 -17.10 -13.87
C ALA A 121 4.21 -18.29 -12.98
N GLU A 122 3.54 -18.41 -11.84
CA GLU A 122 3.57 -19.61 -11.00
C GLU A 122 2.19 -20.25 -10.92
N GLN A 123 2.16 -21.58 -10.96
CA GLN A 123 0.93 -22.34 -10.86
C GLN A 123 0.52 -22.54 -9.39
N ALA A 124 -0.79 -22.74 -9.17
CA ALA A 124 -1.31 -23.15 -7.89
C ALA A 124 -0.72 -24.51 -7.49
N GLN A 125 -0.29 -24.65 -6.23
CA GLN A 125 0.27 -25.88 -5.72
C GLN A 125 -0.11 -26.13 -4.26
N PRO A 126 -0.32 -27.39 -3.87
CA PRO A 126 -0.54 -27.75 -2.48
C PRO A 126 0.77 -27.80 -1.70
N VAL A 127 0.81 -27.18 -0.54
CA VAL A 127 2.00 -27.01 0.30
C VAL A 127 1.67 -27.29 1.76
N ARG A 128 2.59 -27.97 2.46
CA ARG A 128 2.56 -28.13 3.92
C ARG A 128 3.67 -27.32 4.57
N ILE A 129 3.30 -26.46 5.52
CA ILE A 129 4.20 -25.58 6.24
C ILE A 129 4.14 -25.97 7.72
N ARG A 130 5.30 -26.23 8.34
CA ARG A 130 5.41 -26.46 9.76
C ARG A 130 6.20 -25.32 10.43
N PHE A 131 5.65 -24.80 11.51
CA PHE A 131 6.25 -23.74 12.33
C PHE A 131 6.87 -24.31 13.61
N SER A 132 7.99 -23.71 14.04
CA SER A 132 8.61 -23.95 15.34
C SER A 132 8.98 -22.61 15.97
N GLY A 133 8.27 -22.23 17.04
CA GLY A 133 8.35 -20.85 17.55
C GLY A 133 7.96 -19.84 16.47
N ASP A 134 8.80 -18.85 16.27
CA ASP A 134 8.62 -17.79 15.27
C ASP A 134 9.34 -18.08 13.95
N TYR A 135 9.56 -19.34 13.60
CA TYR A 135 10.30 -19.73 12.40
C TYR A 135 9.56 -20.77 11.58
N VAL A 136 9.71 -20.69 10.25
CA VAL A 136 9.33 -21.76 9.33
C VAL A 136 10.33 -22.91 9.47
N ALA A 137 9.87 -24.02 10.05
CA ALA A 137 10.72 -25.18 10.32
C ALA A 137 10.81 -26.15 9.12
N GLU A 138 9.69 -26.33 8.42
CA GLU A 138 9.63 -27.20 7.22
C GLU A 138 8.69 -26.64 6.17
N LEU A 139 9.05 -26.89 4.91
CA LEU A 139 8.28 -26.53 3.74
C LEU A 139 8.25 -27.74 2.80
N LEU A 140 7.08 -28.36 2.66
CA LEU A 140 6.92 -29.63 1.94
C LEU A 140 5.81 -29.55 0.89
N SER A 141 5.99 -30.25 -0.20
CA SER A 141 4.91 -30.59 -1.13
C SER A 141 4.03 -31.71 -0.53
N THR A 142 2.85 -31.96 -1.08
CA THR A 142 1.94 -33.05 -0.63
C THR A 142 2.53 -34.45 -0.78
N ASN A 143 3.49 -34.66 -1.69
CA ASN A 143 4.21 -35.94 -1.79
C ASN A 143 5.37 -36.08 -0.75
N GLY A 144 5.53 -35.09 0.15
CA GLY A 144 6.57 -35.09 1.17
C GLY A 144 7.94 -34.59 0.72
N SER A 145 8.11 -34.15 -0.55
CA SER A 145 9.35 -33.56 -1.02
C SER A 145 9.56 -32.15 -0.45
N LYS A 146 10.82 -31.82 -0.10
CA LYS A 146 11.17 -30.49 0.39
C LYS A 146 11.09 -29.46 -0.72
N LEU A 147 10.46 -28.33 -0.43
CA LEU A 147 10.39 -27.18 -1.34
C LEU A 147 11.41 -26.12 -0.88
N PRO A 148 12.23 -25.58 -1.80
CA PRO A 148 13.22 -24.56 -1.44
C PRO A 148 12.56 -23.23 -1.09
N VAL A 149 11.58 -22.82 -1.89
CA VAL A 149 10.82 -21.57 -1.76
C VAL A 149 9.38 -21.79 -2.24
N VAL A 150 8.43 -21.15 -1.60
CA VAL A 150 7.04 -21.03 -2.06
C VAL A 150 6.63 -19.57 -1.98
N ARG A 151 6.03 -19.04 -3.02
CA ARG A 151 5.48 -17.69 -3.04
C ARG A 151 3.95 -17.71 -2.99
N LEU A 152 3.40 -16.80 -2.18
CA LEU A 152 1.98 -16.50 -2.22
C LEU A 152 1.75 -15.27 -3.11
N GLU A 153 0.58 -15.22 -3.74
CA GLU A 153 0.15 -14.03 -4.47
C GLU A 153 0.19 -12.79 -3.56
N PRO A 154 0.64 -11.62 -4.07
CA PRO A 154 0.73 -10.42 -3.27
C PRO A 154 -0.67 -9.81 -3.01
N LEU A 155 -0.86 -9.24 -1.83
CA LEU A 155 -2.08 -8.53 -1.48
C LEU A 155 -2.29 -7.33 -2.41
N LEU A 156 -3.49 -7.20 -2.98
CA LEU A 156 -3.90 -5.98 -3.69
C LEU A 156 -4.18 -4.89 -2.64
N ILE A 157 -3.35 -3.86 -2.60
CA ILE A 157 -3.42 -2.78 -1.59
C ILE A 157 -4.17 -1.54 -2.09
N GLY A 158 -4.46 -1.47 -3.38
CA GLY A 158 -5.24 -0.39 -3.97
C GLY A 158 -5.07 -0.29 -5.48
N GLY A 159 -5.60 0.80 -6.04
CA GLY A 159 -5.48 1.11 -7.46
C GLY A 159 -5.30 2.61 -7.70
N ILE A 160 -4.90 2.96 -8.92
CA ILE A 160 -4.84 4.35 -9.39
C ILE A 160 -5.99 4.55 -10.35
N TYR A 161 -7.04 5.24 -9.87
CA TYR A 161 -8.31 5.37 -10.56
C TYR A 161 -8.42 6.67 -11.35
N PRO A 162 -9.15 6.66 -12.49
CA PRO A 162 -9.53 7.88 -13.19
C PRO A 162 -10.54 8.69 -12.35
N LYS A 163 -10.75 9.95 -12.72
CA LYS A 163 -11.63 10.89 -11.99
C LYS A 163 -13.10 10.45 -11.89
N ASN A 164 -13.58 9.62 -12.83
CA ASN A 164 -14.95 9.10 -12.86
C ASN A 164 -15.18 7.92 -11.88
N LEU A 165 -14.16 7.48 -11.15
CA LEU A 165 -14.23 6.43 -10.11
C LEU A 165 -14.86 5.10 -10.58
N GLU A 166 -14.82 4.80 -11.86
CA GLU A 166 -15.20 3.48 -12.37
C GLU A 166 -14.05 2.49 -12.20
N ASP A 167 -14.37 1.29 -11.72
CA ASP A 167 -13.41 0.21 -11.54
C ASP A 167 -13.95 -1.11 -12.05
N ARG A 168 -13.04 -1.94 -12.59
CA ARG A 168 -13.33 -3.28 -13.08
C ARG A 168 -12.16 -4.22 -12.81
N ILE A 169 -12.48 -5.45 -12.50
CA ILE A 169 -11.54 -6.56 -12.59
C ILE A 169 -11.94 -7.35 -13.81
N LEU A 170 -11.21 -7.17 -14.91
CA LEU A 170 -11.51 -7.89 -16.13
C LEU A 170 -11.30 -9.38 -15.94
N ILE A 171 -12.25 -10.14 -16.44
CA ILE A 171 -12.26 -11.60 -16.43
C ILE A 171 -12.34 -12.11 -17.86
N ASN A 172 -11.60 -13.17 -18.12
CA ASN A 172 -11.77 -13.95 -19.35
C ASN A 172 -12.83 -15.02 -19.11
N ILE A 173 -13.66 -15.26 -20.11
CA ILE A 173 -14.78 -16.23 -20.00
C ILE A 173 -14.30 -17.66 -19.69
N ASP A 174 -13.04 -18.01 -20.03
CA ASP A 174 -12.45 -19.30 -19.71
C ASP A 174 -12.06 -19.45 -18.23
N GLN A 175 -12.04 -18.35 -17.48
CA GLN A 175 -11.63 -18.30 -16.09
C GLN A 175 -12.80 -18.20 -15.10
N VAL A 176 -14.05 -18.29 -15.60
CA VAL A 176 -15.23 -18.21 -14.75
C VAL A 176 -15.64 -19.61 -14.24
N PRO A 177 -16.34 -19.69 -13.08
CA PRO A 177 -16.90 -20.95 -12.61
C PRO A 177 -17.85 -21.53 -13.66
N PRO A 178 -17.81 -22.85 -13.95
CA PRO A 178 -18.64 -23.47 -15.01
C PRO A 178 -20.13 -23.12 -14.91
N PHE A 179 -20.69 -23.09 -13.70
CA PHE A 179 -22.11 -22.81 -13.46
C PHE A 179 -22.47 -21.32 -13.50
N LEU A 180 -21.49 -20.38 -13.64
CA LEU A 180 -21.81 -18.95 -13.71
C LEU A 180 -22.52 -18.59 -15.00
N LEU A 181 -22.00 -19.08 -16.15
CA LEU A 181 -22.58 -18.82 -17.47
C LEU A 181 -23.98 -19.41 -17.57
N ASP A 182 -24.13 -20.67 -17.17
CA ASP A 182 -25.41 -21.36 -17.19
C ASP A 182 -26.44 -20.70 -16.27
N THR A 183 -25.99 -20.25 -15.06
CA THR A 183 -26.85 -19.49 -14.13
C THR A 183 -27.30 -18.17 -14.76
N LEU A 184 -26.37 -17.41 -15.34
CA LEU A 184 -26.66 -16.11 -15.95
C LEU A 184 -27.66 -16.24 -17.11
N VAL A 185 -27.40 -17.16 -18.04
CA VAL A 185 -28.26 -17.42 -19.18
C VAL A 185 -29.63 -17.93 -18.72
N THR A 186 -29.68 -18.86 -17.78
CA THR A 186 -30.93 -19.41 -17.25
C THR A 186 -31.81 -18.34 -16.59
N VAL A 187 -31.22 -17.39 -15.88
CA VAL A 187 -31.97 -16.37 -15.11
C VAL A 187 -32.34 -15.17 -15.97
N GLU A 188 -31.41 -14.67 -16.80
CA GLU A 188 -31.59 -13.41 -17.52
C GLU A 188 -32.08 -13.60 -18.95
N ASP A 189 -31.65 -14.66 -19.67
CA ASP A 189 -31.96 -14.85 -21.09
C ASP A 189 -31.83 -16.30 -21.55
N ARG A 190 -32.85 -17.12 -21.31
CA ARG A 190 -32.83 -18.58 -21.58
C ARG A 190 -32.62 -18.93 -23.05
N ASP A 191 -33.08 -18.08 -23.96
CA ASP A 191 -32.96 -18.28 -25.39
C ASP A 191 -31.70 -17.61 -25.98
N PHE A 192 -30.72 -17.19 -25.16
CA PHE A 192 -29.54 -16.41 -25.54
C PHE A 192 -28.82 -16.96 -26.74
N TYR A 193 -28.58 -18.26 -26.79
CA TYR A 193 -27.87 -18.92 -27.88
C TYR A 193 -28.74 -19.17 -29.14
N HIS A 194 -30.05 -18.87 -29.07
CA HIS A 194 -31.03 -19.18 -30.12
C HIS A 194 -31.65 -17.97 -30.81
N HIS A 195 -31.38 -16.77 -30.33
CA HIS A 195 -31.84 -15.53 -30.97
C HIS A 195 -30.66 -14.71 -31.48
N PHE A 196 -30.96 -13.71 -32.31
CA PHE A 196 -29.99 -12.78 -32.88
C PHE A 196 -30.20 -11.37 -32.30
N GLY A 197 -29.61 -11.07 -31.18
CA GLY A 197 -29.66 -9.78 -30.46
C GLY A 197 -30.98 -9.45 -29.79
N VAL A 198 -32.11 -9.78 -30.41
CA VAL A 198 -33.48 -9.55 -29.92
C VAL A 198 -34.27 -10.85 -29.93
N SER A 199 -35.07 -11.09 -28.91
CA SER A 199 -35.95 -12.29 -28.81
C SER A 199 -37.42 -11.89 -28.96
N PRO A 200 -38.05 -12.00 -30.16
CA PRO A 200 -39.47 -11.73 -30.35
C PRO A 200 -40.36 -12.59 -29.45
N LYS A 201 -39.97 -13.84 -29.22
CA LYS A 201 -40.65 -14.79 -28.33
C LYS A 201 -40.66 -14.30 -26.87
N SER A 202 -39.52 -13.79 -26.38
CA SER A 202 -39.45 -13.24 -25.03
C SER A 202 -40.25 -11.94 -24.88
N ILE A 203 -40.28 -11.10 -25.90
CA ILE A 203 -41.10 -9.90 -25.90
C ILE A 203 -42.61 -10.24 -25.88
N ALA A 204 -43.05 -11.17 -26.74
CA ALA A 204 -44.45 -11.63 -26.75
C ALA A 204 -44.86 -12.23 -25.41
N ARG A 205 -44.01 -13.09 -24.85
CA ARG A 205 -44.25 -13.69 -23.51
C ARG A 205 -44.34 -12.62 -22.42
N ALA A 206 -43.43 -11.66 -22.40
CA ALA A 206 -43.46 -10.58 -21.42
C ALA A 206 -44.71 -9.69 -21.56
N MET A 207 -45.11 -9.39 -22.77
CA MET A 207 -46.36 -8.65 -23.05
C MET A 207 -47.57 -9.42 -22.50
N TRP A 208 -47.69 -10.72 -22.76
CA TRP A 208 -48.76 -11.55 -22.27
C TRP A 208 -48.83 -11.60 -20.74
N VAL A 209 -47.70 -11.88 -20.08
CA VAL A 209 -47.63 -11.96 -18.62
C VAL A 209 -47.91 -10.61 -17.94
N ASN A 210 -47.41 -9.50 -18.50
CA ASN A 210 -47.63 -8.18 -17.92
C ASN A 210 -49.08 -7.68 -18.13
N THR A 211 -49.68 -8.01 -19.26
CA THR A 211 -51.09 -7.67 -19.54
C THR A 211 -52.02 -8.47 -18.67
N SER A 212 -51.78 -9.77 -18.51
CA SER A 212 -52.62 -10.65 -17.66
C SER A 212 -52.47 -10.37 -16.16
N ALA A 213 -51.30 -9.81 -15.72
CA ALA A 213 -51.05 -9.49 -14.33
C ALA A 213 -51.39 -8.04 -13.94
N GLY A 214 -51.70 -7.17 -14.88
CA GLY A 214 -51.95 -5.73 -14.66
C GLY A 214 -50.74 -4.94 -14.11
N GLN A 215 -49.59 -5.57 -14.08
CA GLN A 215 -48.34 -4.98 -13.56
C GLN A 215 -47.12 -5.50 -14.35
N MET A 216 -46.04 -4.71 -14.41
CA MET A 216 -44.76 -5.13 -15.01
C MET A 216 -44.08 -6.19 -14.14
N ARG A 217 -44.32 -7.47 -14.37
CA ARG A 217 -43.74 -8.60 -13.65
C ARG A 217 -42.56 -9.25 -14.37
N GLN A 218 -42.52 -9.21 -15.70
CA GLN A 218 -41.49 -9.86 -16.51
C GLN A 218 -40.85 -8.91 -17.51
N GLY A 219 -39.52 -8.87 -17.60
CA GLY A 219 -38.74 -8.18 -18.63
C GLY A 219 -38.59 -9.08 -19.88
N GLY A 220 -38.61 -8.49 -21.05
CA GLY A 220 -38.40 -9.18 -22.33
C GLY A 220 -37.09 -8.77 -23.04
N SER A 221 -36.15 -8.11 -22.35
CA SER A 221 -34.87 -7.69 -22.94
C SER A 221 -33.85 -8.83 -22.83
N THR A 222 -33.08 -9.03 -23.92
CA THR A 222 -32.02 -10.03 -23.98
C THR A 222 -30.75 -9.54 -23.27
N LEU A 223 -29.79 -10.45 -22.99
CA LEU A 223 -28.45 -10.11 -22.46
C LEU A 223 -27.72 -9.12 -23.38
N THR A 224 -27.83 -9.31 -24.72
CA THR A 224 -27.24 -8.39 -25.71
C THR A 224 -27.84 -7.00 -25.60
N GLN A 225 -29.16 -6.89 -25.44
CA GLN A 225 -29.84 -5.59 -25.24
C GLN A 225 -29.44 -4.94 -23.91
N GLN A 226 -29.27 -5.73 -22.83
CA GLN A 226 -28.79 -5.22 -21.55
C GLN A 226 -27.36 -4.71 -21.65
N LEU A 227 -26.48 -5.42 -22.37
CA LEU A 227 -25.10 -4.98 -22.63
C LEU A 227 -25.10 -3.66 -23.41
N VAL A 228 -25.83 -3.59 -24.52
CA VAL A 228 -25.96 -2.35 -25.32
C VAL A 228 -26.44 -1.18 -24.47
N LYS A 229 -27.47 -1.41 -23.65
CA LYS A 229 -28.00 -0.37 -22.75
C LYS A 229 -26.91 0.15 -21.81
N ASN A 230 -26.16 -0.73 -21.17
CA ASN A 230 -25.15 -0.36 -20.17
C ASN A 230 -23.90 0.27 -20.81
N PHE A 231 -23.52 -0.17 -21.99
CA PHE A 231 -22.27 0.20 -22.65
C PHE A 231 -22.38 1.45 -23.55
N TYR A 232 -23.54 1.68 -24.21
CA TYR A 232 -23.70 2.72 -25.22
C TYR A 232 -24.74 3.78 -24.88
N LEU A 233 -25.73 3.47 -24.02
CA LEU A 233 -26.92 4.29 -23.86
C LEU A 233 -27.06 4.88 -22.46
N THR A 234 -27.85 5.94 -22.32
CA THR A 234 -28.19 6.53 -21.02
C THR A 234 -29.37 5.81 -20.37
N ASN A 235 -29.60 6.06 -19.08
CA ASN A 235 -30.69 5.44 -18.30
C ASN A 235 -32.06 6.04 -18.56
N GLU A 236 -32.21 6.93 -19.54
CA GLU A 236 -33.49 7.52 -19.93
C GLU A 236 -34.48 6.47 -20.47
N ARG A 237 -35.76 6.58 -20.10
CA ARG A 237 -36.81 5.67 -20.53
C ARG A 237 -37.59 6.28 -21.67
N SER A 238 -37.20 6.05 -22.95
CA SER A 238 -37.91 6.46 -24.12
C SER A 238 -38.08 5.31 -25.13
N LEU A 239 -39.08 5.38 -25.97
CA LEU A 239 -39.31 4.40 -27.04
C LEU A 239 -38.19 4.46 -28.08
N THR A 240 -37.71 5.67 -28.41
CA THR A 240 -36.58 5.89 -29.32
C THR A 240 -35.33 5.19 -28.83
N ARG A 241 -34.99 5.35 -27.53
CA ARG A 241 -33.87 4.65 -26.92
C ARG A 241 -34.03 3.12 -27.01
N LYS A 242 -35.28 2.60 -26.82
CA LYS A 242 -35.50 1.14 -26.87
C LYS A 242 -35.38 0.59 -28.30
N LEU A 243 -35.75 1.36 -29.30
CA LEU A 243 -35.52 1.01 -30.71
C LEU A 243 -34.02 1.04 -31.05
N THR A 244 -33.29 2.09 -30.61
CA THR A 244 -31.84 2.18 -30.78
C THR A 244 -31.16 1.01 -30.13
N GLU A 245 -31.52 0.65 -28.87
CA GLU A 245 -31.04 -0.51 -28.16
C GLU A 245 -31.23 -1.81 -28.97
N ALA A 246 -32.40 -2.03 -29.52
CA ALA A 246 -32.70 -3.21 -30.34
C ALA A 246 -31.87 -3.25 -31.63
N MET A 247 -31.75 -2.11 -32.34
CA MET A 247 -30.89 -2.03 -33.53
C MET A 247 -29.43 -2.28 -33.23
N MET A 248 -28.87 -1.64 -32.20
CA MET A 248 -27.50 -1.85 -31.81
C MET A 248 -27.25 -3.29 -31.33
N ALA A 249 -28.21 -3.93 -30.69
CA ALA A 249 -28.10 -5.33 -30.30
C ALA A 249 -28.05 -6.28 -31.51
N LEU A 250 -28.78 -5.99 -32.56
CA LEU A 250 -28.69 -6.74 -33.82
C LEU A 250 -27.34 -6.52 -34.52
N LEU A 251 -26.86 -5.27 -34.55
CA LEU A 251 -25.57 -4.90 -35.14
C LEU A 251 -24.40 -5.52 -34.35
N LEU A 252 -24.49 -5.56 -33.02
CA LEU A 252 -23.48 -6.18 -32.18
C LEU A 252 -23.34 -7.69 -32.48
N GLU A 253 -24.45 -8.41 -32.61
CA GLU A 253 -24.44 -9.84 -32.97
C GLU A 253 -24.14 -10.12 -34.45
N LEU A 254 -24.13 -9.08 -35.30
CA LEU A 254 -23.61 -9.22 -36.66
C LEU A 254 -22.09 -9.31 -36.73
N HIS A 255 -21.41 -8.63 -35.83
CA HIS A 255 -19.95 -8.51 -35.81
C HIS A 255 -19.24 -9.39 -34.79
N TYR A 256 -19.91 -9.74 -33.68
CA TYR A 256 -19.33 -10.44 -32.54
C TYR A 256 -20.11 -11.69 -32.19
N ASP A 257 -19.40 -12.72 -31.77
CA ASP A 257 -20.02 -13.99 -31.38
C ASP A 257 -20.65 -13.92 -29.98
N LYS A 258 -21.44 -14.94 -29.65
CA LYS A 258 -22.13 -15.03 -28.36
C LYS A 258 -21.18 -15.08 -27.17
N ARG A 259 -19.98 -15.64 -27.38
CA ARG A 259 -18.97 -15.77 -26.33
C ARG A 259 -18.32 -14.42 -26.02
N GLU A 260 -17.97 -13.64 -27.05
CA GLU A 260 -17.45 -12.28 -26.90
C GLU A 260 -18.47 -11.34 -26.24
N ILE A 261 -19.73 -11.44 -26.63
CA ILE A 261 -20.84 -10.66 -26.05
C ILE A 261 -21.04 -11.01 -24.58
N LEU A 262 -20.97 -12.29 -24.23
CA LEU A 262 -21.14 -12.75 -22.85
C LEU A 262 -19.95 -12.33 -21.97
N GLU A 263 -18.71 -12.42 -22.50
CA GLU A 263 -17.52 -11.91 -21.80
C GLU A 263 -17.62 -10.40 -21.54
N ALA A 264 -18.05 -9.63 -22.56
CA ALA A 264 -18.27 -8.20 -22.39
C ALA A 264 -19.35 -7.91 -21.33
N TYR A 265 -20.44 -8.69 -21.32
CA TYR A 265 -21.50 -8.55 -20.31
C TYR A 265 -21.00 -8.81 -18.90
N LEU A 266 -20.21 -9.89 -18.71
CA LEU A 266 -19.64 -10.25 -17.41
C LEU A 266 -18.73 -9.15 -16.86
N ASN A 267 -18.09 -8.39 -17.72
CA ASN A 267 -17.19 -7.30 -17.35
C ASN A 267 -17.90 -5.94 -17.19
N GLU A 268 -19.09 -5.73 -17.80
CA GLU A 268 -19.78 -4.43 -17.84
C GLU A 268 -20.94 -4.31 -16.85
N VAL A 269 -21.63 -5.40 -16.53
CA VAL A 269 -22.87 -5.34 -15.77
C VAL A 269 -22.68 -4.63 -14.42
N PHE A 270 -23.57 -3.65 -14.13
CA PHE A 270 -23.59 -3.00 -12.83
C PHE A 270 -24.18 -3.92 -11.76
N VAL A 271 -23.44 -4.21 -10.69
CA VAL A 271 -23.81 -5.16 -9.64
C VAL A 271 -23.96 -4.50 -8.27
N GLY A 272 -23.42 -3.29 -8.09
CA GLY A 272 -23.53 -2.62 -6.80
C GLY A 272 -22.87 -1.25 -6.75
N GLN A 273 -22.93 -0.62 -5.58
CA GLN A 273 -22.33 0.67 -5.29
C GLN A 273 -21.54 0.60 -4.00
N ASP A 274 -20.33 1.14 -4.01
CA ASP A 274 -19.44 1.29 -2.88
C ASP A 274 -19.11 2.78 -2.66
N GLY A 275 -19.83 3.44 -1.74
CA GLY A 275 -19.75 4.88 -1.59
C GLY A 275 -20.13 5.60 -2.90
N GLN A 276 -19.20 6.36 -3.47
CA GLN A 276 -19.37 7.02 -4.78
C GLN A 276 -18.91 6.15 -5.95
N ARG A 277 -18.34 4.98 -5.69
CA ARG A 277 -17.75 4.10 -6.70
C ARG A 277 -18.74 3.04 -7.15
N ALA A 278 -18.95 2.92 -8.46
CA ALA A 278 -19.78 1.88 -9.04
C ALA A 278 -19.00 0.56 -9.14
N VAL A 279 -19.67 -0.55 -8.78
CA VAL A 279 -19.13 -1.91 -8.89
C VAL A 279 -19.63 -2.51 -10.20
N HIS A 280 -18.74 -2.54 -11.20
CA HIS A 280 -19.02 -3.09 -12.52
C HIS A 280 -18.33 -4.45 -12.70
N GLY A 281 -19.04 -5.38 -13.35
CA GLY A 281 -18.59 -6.73 -13.67
C GLY A 281 -18.57 -7.70 -12.49
N PHE A 282 -18.62 -8.99 -12.83
CA PHE A 282 -18.66 -10.08 -11.84
C PHE A 282 -17.30 -10.25 -11.14
N GLY A 283 -16.19 -9.95 -11.80
CA GLY A 283 -14.86 -10.04 -11.20
C GLY A 283 -14.71 -9.11 -9.99
N LEU A 284 -15.05 -7.82 -10.17
CA LEU A 284 -15.01 -6.85 -9.08
C LEU A 284 -16.08 -7.14 -8.02
N ALA A 285 -17.28 -7.55 -8.44
CA ALA A 285 -18.35 -7.90 -7.51
C ALA A 285 -18.00 -9.08 -6.60
N SER A 286 -17.30 -10.09 -7.13
CA SER A 286 -16.76 -11.21 -6.35
C SER A 286 -15.80 -10.74 -5.28
N GLN A 287 -14.86 -9.90 -5.65
CA GLN A 287 -13.89 -9.34 -4.70
C GLN A 287 -14.56 -8.42 -3.66
N PHE A 288 -15.52 -7.60 -4.11
CA PHE A 288 -16.23 -6.68 -3.23
C PHE A 288 -17.10 -7.39 -2.20
N PHE A 289 -17.93 -8.36 -2.60
CA PHE A 289 -18.86 -9.01 -1.68
C PHE A 289 -18.25 -10.16 -0.90
N PHE A 290 -17.29 -10.89 -1.47
CA PHE A 290 -16.78 -12.14 -0.89
C PHE A 290 -15.28 -12.11 -0.57
N SER A 291 -14.53 -11.10 -1.03
CA SER A 291 -13.06 -11.02 -0.94
C SER A 291 -12.38 -12.26 -1.54
N GLN A 292 -12.93 -12.79 -2.65
CA GLN A 292 -12.49 -14.01 -3.32
C GLN A 292 -12.40 -13.77 -4.84
N PRO A 293 -11.46 -14.42 -5.54
CA PRO A 293 -11.47 -14.50 -6.99
C PRO A 293 -12.79 -15.13 -7.49
N LEU A 294 -13.27 -14.66 -8.66
CA LEU A 294 -14.52 -15.15 -9.25
C LEU A 294 -14.52 -16.67 -9.47
N ALA A 295 -13.38 -17.23 -9.90
CA ALA A 295 -13.22 -18.66 -10.14
C ALA A 295 -13.41 -19.55 -8.90
N GLU A 296 -13.28 -19.00 -7.70
CA GLU A 296 -13.42 -19.75 -6.44
C GLU A 296 -14.84 -19.71 -5.86
N LEU A 297 -15.78 -18.97 -6.48
CA LEU A 297 -17.14 -18.86 -5.99
C LEU A 297 -17.88 -20.19 -6.05
N LYS A 298 -18.61 -20.49 -4.98
CA LYS A 298 -19.50 -21.64 -4.86
C LYS A 298 -20.89 -21.31 -5.44
N LEU A 299 -21.69 -22.33 -5.75
CA LEU A 299 -23.01 -22.19 -6.38
C LEU A 299 -23.91 -21.15 -5.69
N HIS A 300 -23.97 -21.14 -4.34
CA HIS A 300 -24.80 -20.18 -3.59
C HIS A 300 -24.33 -18.72 -3.73
N GLN A 301 -23.04 -18.49 -3.91
CA GLN A 301 -22.45 -17.15 -4.12
C GLN A 301 -22.71 -16.67 -5.55
N VAL A 302 -22.55 -17.53 -6.54
CA VAL A 302 -22.91 -17.25 -7.94
C VAL A 302 -24.40 -16.94 -8.06
N ALA A 303 -25.26 -17.74 -7.45
CA ALA A 303 -26.70 -17.50 -7.45
C ALA A 303 -27.08 -16.17 -6.80
N LEU A 304 -26.34 -15.73 -5.79
CA LEU A 304 -26.50 -14.41 -5.18
C LEU A 304 -26.11 -13.29 -6.16
N LEU A 305 -24.93 -13.34 -6.76
CA LEU A 305 -24.46 -12.29 -7.69
C LEU A 305 -25.37 -12.17 -8.91
N VAL A 306 -25.72 -13.28 -9.55
CA VAL A 306 -26.66 -13.29 -10.68
C VAL A 306 -28.04 -12.77 -10.25
N GLY A 307 -28.49 -13.17 -9.07
CA GLY A 307 -29.73 -12.68 -8.50
C GLY A 307 -29.78 -11.16 -8.31
N MET A 308 -28.65 -10.55 -8.00
CA MET A 308 -28.51 -9.10 -7.80
C MET A 308 -28.61 -8.30 -9.08
N VAL A 309 -28.29 -8.86 -10.24
CA VAL A 309 -28.31 -8.15 -11.54
C VAL A 309 -29.67 -7.50 -11.81
N LYS A 310 -30.77 -8.14 -11.43
CA LYS A 310 -32.14 -7.63 -11.59
C LYS A 310 -32.38 -6.29 -10.87
N GLY A 311 -31.67 -6.05 -9.76
CA GLY A 311 -31.83 -4.83 -8.97
C GLY A 311 -30.75 -4.72 -7.89
N PRO A 312 -29.54 -4.28 -8.26
CA PRO A 312 -28.39 -4.28 -7.37
C PRO A 312 -28.60 -3.55 -6.05
N SER A 313 -29.32 -2.42 -6.07
CA SER A 313 -29.62 -1.67 -4.84
C SER A 313 -30.69 -2.36 -3.99
N ALA A 314 -31.68 -3.01 -4.59
CA ALA A 314 -32.79 -3.65 -3.89
C ALA A 314 -32.39 -4.99 -3.23
N TYR A 315 -31.42 -5.68 -3.83
CA TYR A 315 -30.92 -6.99 -3.40
C TYR A 315 -29.51 -6.94 -2.82
N ASN A 316 -29.03 -5.74 -2.41
CA ASN A 316 -27.72 -5.60 -1.79
C ASN A 316 -27.65 -6.42 -0.49
N PRO A 317 -26.78 -7.45 -0.40
CA PRO A 317 -26.78 -8.38 0.74
C PRO A 317 -26.27 -7.76 2.03
N ARG A 318 -25.52 -6.65 1.97
CA ARG A 318 -25.05 -5.90 3.14
C ARG A 318 -26.15 -5.00 3.73
N ARG A 319 -27.02 -4.45 2.86
CA ARG A 319 -28.13 -3.55 3.27
C ARG A 319 -29.44 -4.31 3.54
N TYR A 320 -29.71 -5.32 2.73
CA TYR A 320 -30.99 -6.06 2.77
C TYR A 320 -30.75 -7.57 2.70
N PRO A 321 -30.12 -8.18 3.73
CA PRO A 321 -29.71 -9.58 3.70
C PRO A 321 -30.88 -10.56 3.46
N GLU A 322 -32.04 -10.30 4.05
CA GLU A 322 -33.23 -11.17 3.86
C GLU A 322 -33.75 -11.16 2.43
N ARG A 323 -33.79 -9.97 1.79
CA ARG A 323 -34.22 -9.87 0.39
C ARG A 323 -33.19 -10.52 -0.54
N ALA A 324 -31.93 -10.37 -0.25
CA ALA A 324 -30.83 -11.02 -0.98
C ALA A 324 -30.93 -12.55 -0.84
N LEU A 325 -31.21 -13.06 0.37
CA LEU A 325 -31.39 -14.48 0.63
C LEU A 325 -32.58 -15.07 -0.14
N MET A 326 -33.74 -14.41 -0.10
CA MET A 326 -34.93 -14.82 -0.86
C MET A 326 -34.63 -14.82 -2.37
N ARG A 327 -33.95 -13.80 -2.89
CA ARG A 327 -33.60 -13.70 -4.30
C ARG A 327 -32.62 -14.78 -4.73
N ARG A 328 -31.57 -15.06 -3.92
CA ARG A 328 -30.63 -16.16 -4.12
C ARG A 328 -31.35 -17.49 -4.20
N ASN A 329 -32.23 -17.76 -3.25
CA ASN A 329 -32.97 -19.03 -3.20
C ASN A 329 -33.88 -19.20 -4.43
N LEU A 330 -34.53 -18.11 -4.88
CA LEU A 330 -35.32 -18.13 -6.12
C LEU A 330 -34.48 -18.50 -7.35
N VAL A 331 -33.23 -17.98 -7.42
CA VAL A 331 -32.29 -18.34 -8.49
C VAL A 331 -31.95 -19.83 -8.40
N LEU A 332 -31.62 -20.33 -7.21
CA LEU A 332 -31.33 -21.76 -6.99
C LEU A 332 -32.51 -22.66 -7.40
N ASP A 333 -33.76 -22.27 -7.06
CA ASP A 333 -34.97 -23.01 -7.50
C ASP A 333 -35.11 -23.03 -9.03
N LEU A 334 -34.76 -21.94 -9.70
CA LEU A 334 -34.78 -21.87 -11.18
C LEU A 334 -33.73 -22.81 -11.78
N LEU A 335 -32.53 -22.90 -11.19
CA LEU A 335 -31.47 -23.80 -11.68
C LEU A 335 -31.88 -25.27 -11.55
N GLU A 336 -32.55 -25.66 -10.45
CA GLU A 336 -33.11 -27.00 -10.27
C GLU A 336 -34.18 -27.29 -11.32
N GLN A 337 -35.16 -26.38 -11.49
CA GLN A 337 -36.24 -26.54 -12.45
C GLN A 337 -35.76 -26.64 -13.90
N GLN A 338 -34.62 -26.06 -14.24
CA GLN A 338 -34.04 -26.12 -15.58
C GLN A 338 -32.96 -27.21 -15.74
N GLY A 339 -32.71 -28.01 -14.68
CA GLY A 339 -31.75 -29.12 -14.73
C GLY A 339 -30.27 -28.67 -14.76
N VAL A 340 -29.99 -27.41 -14.42
CA VAL A 340 -28.60 -26.85 -14.35
C VAL A 340 -27.90 -27.30 -13.07
N ALA A 341 -28.64 -27.48 -12.01
CA ALA A 341 -28.14 -28.02 -10.74
C ALA A 341 -29.03 -29.14 -10.20
N THR A 342 -28.42 -30.12 -9.52
CA THR A 342 -29.19 -31.21 -8.92
C THR A 342 -29.96 -30.78 -7.67
N PRO A 343 -31.04 -31.45 -7.28
CA PRO A 343 -31.78 -31.16 -6.03
C PRO A 343 -30.88 -31.16 -4.80
N GLU A 344 -29.88 -32.05 -4.74
CA GLU A 344 -28.92 -32.17 -3.64
C GLU A 344 -28.01 -30.96 -3.57
N GLN A 345 -27.50 -30.50 -4.74
CA GLN A 345 -26.64 -29.29 -4.86
C GLN A 345 -27.42 -28.05 -4.41
N VAL A 346 -28.68 -27.92 -4.86
CA VAL A 346 -29.55 -26.79 -4.50
C VAL A 346 -29.88 -26.81 -3.01
N ALA A 347 -30.21 -27.96 -2.46
CA ALA A 347 -30.49 -28.10 -1.03
C ALA A 347 -29.26 -27.75 -0.17
N ALA A 348 -28.06 -28.19 -0.58
CA ALA A 348 -26.83 -27.84 0.08
C ALA A 348 -26.51 -26.31 -0.04
N ALA A 349 -26.69 -25.74 -1.22
CA ALA A 349 -26.47 -24.31 -1.46
C ALA A 349 -27.43 -23.40 -0.66
N LYS A 350 -28.70 -23.81 -0.49
CA LYS A 350 -29.68 -23.06 0.31
C LYS A 350 -29.35 -23.04 1.80
N LYS A 351 -28.69 -24.08 2.33
CA LYS A 351 -28.26 -24.14 3.74
C LYS A 351 -27.06 -23.22 4.02
N MET A 352 -26.32 -22.83 3.00
CA MET A 352 -25.15 -21.94 3.16
C MET A 352 -25.59 -20.50 3.47
N PRO A 353 -24.85 -19.80 4.34
CA PRO A 353 -25.06 -18.36 4.57
C PRO A 353 -24.81 -17.58 3.27
N LEU A 354 -25.15 -16.29 3.25
CA LEU A 354 -24.85 -15.43 2.08
C LEU A 354 -23.34 -15.34 1.80
N GLY A 355 -22.50 -15.52 2.84
CA GLY A 355 -21.05 -15.53 2.72
C GLY A 355 -20.41 -14.18 2.40
N VAL A 356 -21.17 -13.09 2.54
CA VAL A 356 -20.65 -11.73 2.28
C VAL A 356 -19.75 -11.26 3.41
N THR A 357 -18.63 -10.61 3.04
CA THR A 357 -17.70 -10.02 3.99
C THR A 357 -18.20 -8.65 4.43
N THR A 358 -17.97 -8.33 5.71
CA THR A 358 -18.19 -6.98 6.27
C THR A 358 -16.99 -6.06 6.07
N ARG A 359 -15.90 -6.57 5.49
CA ARG A 359 -14.67 -5.82 5.23
C ARG A 359 -14.91 -4.70 4.21
N GLY A 360 -14.20 -3.62 4.46
CA GLY A 360 -14.37 -2.30 3.90
C GLY A 360 -14.53 -2.16 2.39
N SER A 361 -14.84 -0.94 2.07
CA SER A 361 -14.92 -0.39 0.73
C SER A 361 -13.68 -0.71 -0.11
N LEU A 362 -13.87 -1.13 -1.35
CA LEU A 362 -12.78 -1.18 -2.35
C LEU A 362 -12.25 0.24 -2.67
N ALA A 363 -13.03 1.28 -2.34
CA ALA A 363 -12.66 2.67 -2.57
C ALA A 363 -11.72 3.22 -1.51
N ASP A 364 -11.83 2.73 -0.27
CA ASP A 364 -10.88 3.07 0.77
C ASP A 364 -9.65 2.19 0.58
N SER A 365 -8.64 2.74 -0.10
CA SER A 365 -7.32 2.14 -0.03
C SER A 365 -7.01 1.97 1.46
N SER A 366 -6.84 0.75 1.90
CA SER A 366 -6.54 0.47 3.31
C SER A 366 -5.26 1.19 3.77
N PHE A 367 -4.45 1.66 2.80
CA PHE A 367 -3.11 2.21 3.02
C PHE A 367 -2.83 3.47 2.21
N PRO A 368 -3.63 4.57 2.37
CA PRO A 368 -3.55 5.76 1.51
C PRO A 368 -2.20 6.47 1.58
N GLY A 369 -1.54 6.47 2.74
CA GLY A 369 -0.22 7.06 2.91
C GLY A 369 0.85 6.39 2.06
N PHE A 370 0.87 5.05 2.00
CA PHE A 370 1.81 4.32 1.16
C PHE A 370 1.47 4.45 -0.33
N LEU A 371 0.20 4.43 -0.69
CA LEU A 371 -0.24 4.63 -2.08
C LEU A 371 0.10 6.03 -2.60
N ASP A 372 0.11 7.05 -1.75
CA ASP A 372 0.58 8.39 -2.11
C ASP A 372 2.08 8.38 -2.45
N LEU A 373 2.91 7.68 -1.68
CA LEU A 373 4.32 7.46 -2.01
C LEU A 373 4.47 6.80 -3.39
N VAL A 374 3.75 5.71 -3.63
CA VAL A 374 3.79 4.97 -4.90
C VAL A 374 3.40 5.88 -6.07
N LYS A 375 2.31 6.65 -5.94
CA LYS A 375 1.86 7.59 -6.98
C LYS A 375 2.90 8.66 -7.30
N ARG A 376 3.57 9.21 -6.27
CA ARG A 376 4.62 10.22 -6.47
C ARG A 376 5.81 9.64 -7.23
N GLN A 377 6.27 8.45 -6.86
CA GLN A 377 7.38 7.79 -7.55
C GLN A 377 7.02 7.37 -8.98
N LEU A 378 5.79 6.91 -9.23
CA LEU A 378 5.35 6.57 -10.58
C LEU A 378 5.29 7.78 -11.52
N ARG A 379 4.91 8.96 -11.01
CA ARG A 379 4.83 10.21 -11.81
C ARG A 379 6.19 10.73 -12.30
N GLU A 380 7.28 10.22 -11.77
CA GLU A 380 8.62 10.47 -12.32
C GLU A 380 8.84 9.78 -13.68
N ASP A 381 8.11 8.67 -13.93
CA ASP A 381 8.31 7.80 -15.08
C ASP A 381 7.09 7.69 -16.02
N TYR A 382 5.87 7.91 -15.51
CA TYR A 382 4.60 7.67 -16.20
C TYR A 382 3.67 8.89 -16.11
N ARG A 383 2.88 9.11 -17.15
CA ARG A 383 1.80 10.10 -17.14
C ARG A 383 0.59 9.59 -16.37
N ASP A 384 -0.24 10.49 -15.87
CA ASP A 384 -1.46 10.12 -15.13
C ASP A 384 -2.43 9.29 -15.98
N GLU A 385 -2.50 9.53 -17.30
CA GLU A 385 -3.34 8.75 -18.24
C GLU A 385 -2.88 7.29 -18.29
N ASP A 386 -1.57 7.03 -18.41
CA ASP A 386 -1.01 5.68 -18.48
C ASP A 386 -1.33 4.90 -17.18
N LEU A 387 -1.29 5.58 -16.04
CA LEU A 387 -1.59 5.00 -14.73
C LEU A 387 -3.08 4.71 -14.51
N THR A 388 -3.96 5.43 -15.18
CA THR A 388 -5.41 5.32 -14.97
C THR A 388 -6.14 4.47 -16.01
N GLU A 389 -5.52 4.20 -17.17
CA GLU A 389 -6.20 3.61 -18.32
C GLU A 389 -5.57 2.33 -18.87
N GLU A 390 -4.27 2.06 -18.60
CA GLU A 390 -3.53 0.97 -19.20
C GLU A 390 -3.59 -0.36 -18.41
N GLY A 391 -4.21 -0.35 -17.23
CA GLY A 391 -4.31 -1.56 -16.40
C GLY A 391 -2.99 -2.05 -15.85
N LEU A 392 -2.04 -1.16 -15.61
CA LEU A 392 -0.71 -1.51 -15.15
C LEU A 392 -0.74 -2.30 -13.84
N ARG A 393 0.21 -3.21 -13.68
CA ARG A 393 0.39 -4.00 -12.47
C ARG A 393 1.66 -3.53 -11.78
N ILE A 394 1.50 -2.90 -10.62
CA ILE A 394 2.57 -2.24 -9.88
C ILE A 394 2.91 -3.09 -8.66
N PHE A 395 4.12 -3.63 -8.62
CA PHE A 395 4.63 -4.41 -7.49
C PHE A 395 5.46 -3.52 -6.60
N THR A 396 5.15 -3.54 -5.31
CA THR A 396 5.77 -2.67 -4.31
C THR A 396 6.57 -3.45 -3.28
N SER A 397 7.29 -2.71 -2.44
CA SER A 397 7.97 -3.22 -1.25
C SER A 397 7.07 -3.26 0.00
N PHE A 398 5.80 -2.86 -0.12
CA PHE A 398 4.86 -2.80 1.00
C PHE A 398 4.73 -4.15 1.72
N ASP A 399 4.91 -4.14 3.01
CA ASP A 399 4.72 -5.30 3.88
C ASP A 399 3.43 -5.15 4.69
N PRO A 400 2.38 -5.94 4.40
CA PRO A 400 1.10 -5.83 5.09
C PRO A 400 1.21 -6.05 6.60
N ILE A 401 2.10 -6.95 7.03
CA ILE A 401 2.27 -7.28 8.45
C ILE A 401 2.98 -6.15 9.20
N LEU A 402 4.06 -5.61 8.63
CA LEU A 402 4.76 -4.47 9.23
C LEU A 402 3.86 -3.24 9.29
N GLN A 403 3.04 -3.01 8.25
CA GLN A 403 2.06 -1.92 8.26
C GLN A 403 1.04 -2.07 9.40
N MET A 404 0.43 -3.24 9.54
CA MET A 404 -0.55 -3.51 10.61
C MET A 404 0.09 -3.37 12.00
N LYS A 405 1.34 -3.85 12.18
CA LYS A 405 2.11 -3.69 13.42
C LYS A 405 2.42 -2.22 13.71
N SER A 406 2.71 -1.42 12.68
CA SER A 406 2.93 0.03 12.80
C SER A 406 1.66 0.76 13.22
N GLU A 407 0.53 0.48 12.59
CA GLU A 407 -0.78 1.04 12.94
C GLU A 407 -1.19 0.67 14.38
N ALA A 408 -1.00 -0.60 14.75
CA ALA A 408 -1.27 -1.06 16.11
C ALA A 408 -0.37 -0.35 17.14
N ALA A 409 0.92 -0.17 16.84
CA ALA A 409 1.86 0.52 17.73
C ALA A 409 1.48 1.99 17.94
N VAL A 410 1.10 2.70 16.89
CA VAL A 410 0.58 4.07 16.98
C VAL A 410 -0.70 4.10 17.82
N GLY A 411 -1.70 3.30 17.46
CA GLY A 411 -3.01 3.30 18.14
C GLY A 411 -2.92 2.96 19.62
N GLU A 412 -2.17 1.94 19.99
CA GLU A 412 -1.98 1.53 21.39
C GLU A 412 -1.20 2.57 22.20
N THR A 413 -0.18 3.18 21.57
CA THR A 413 0.60 4.21 22.27
C THR A 413 -0.24 5.45 22.52
N PHE A 414 -1.03 5.92 21.55
CA PHE A 414 -1.94 7.04 21.76
C PHE A 414 -3.01 6.75 22.81
N LYS A 415 -3.52 5.52 22.91
CA LYS A 415 -4.41 5.12 24.03
C LYS A 415 -3.72 5.22 25.39
N ARG A 416 -2.45 4.84 25.50
CA ARG A 416 -1.67 4.98 26.75
C ARG A 416 -1.32 6.44 27.09
N LEU A 417 -1.11 7.27 26.08
CA LEU A 417 -0.77 8.68 26.22
C LEU A 417 -2.00 9.57 26.35
N ALA A 418 -3.20 9.05 26.13
CA ALA A 418 -4.47 9.75 26.36
C ALA A 418 -4.58 10.26 27.80
N GLY A 419 -5.18 11.41 27.98
CA GLY A 419 -5.31 12.09 29.29
C GLY A 419 -4.17 13.07 29.60
N ARG A 420 -3.10 13.13 28.83
CA ARG A 420 -2.16 14.27 28.91
C ARG A 420 -2.77 15.47 28.18
N LYS A 421 -2.82 16.60 28.86
CA LYS A 421 -3.41 17.84 28.29
C LYS A 421 -2.74 18.17 26.94
N GLY A 422 -3.54 18.26 25.88
CA GLY A 422 -3.08 18.55 24.51
C GLY A 422 -2.65 17.33 23.71
N SER A 423 -2.80 16.10 24.22
CA SER A 423 -2.48 14.87 23.47
C SER A 423 -3.47 14.60 22.33
N ASP A 424 -4.70 15.08 22.43
CA ASP A 424 -5.76 14.84 21.46
C ASP A 424 -5.52 15.53 20.11
N GLU A 425 -4.74 16.63 20.13
CA GLU A 425 -4.40 17.43 18.95
C GLU A 425 -3.10 16.95 18.28
N VAL A 426 -2.42 15.96 18.87
CA VAL A 426 -1.15 15.43 18.34
C VAL A 426 -1.41 14.40 17.28
N GLU A 427 -0.73 14.55 16.16
CA GLU A 427 -0.68 13.62 15.03
C GLU A 427 0.59 12.80 15.04
N ALA A 428 0.61 11.77 14.18
CA ALA A 428 1.74 10.86 14.03
C ALA A 428 2.11 10.65 12.58
N ALA A 429 3.41 10.46 12.34
CA ALA A 429 3.93 9.87 11.13
C ALA A 429 4.98 8.82 11.47
N MET A 430 5.06 7.78 10.65
CA MET A 430 6.07 6.75 10.77
C MET A 430 6.48 6.24 9.40
N VAL A 431 7.78 6.05 9.20
CA VAL A 431 8.37 5.44 8.02
C VAL A 431 9.18 4.24 8.47
N VAL A 432 8.88 3.07 7.92
CA VAL A 432 9.61 1.82 8.18
C VAL A 432 10.27 1.36 6.89
N THR A 433 11.58 1.14 6.95
CA THR A 433 12.37 0.73 5.79
C THR A 433 13.29 -0.43 6.12
N ASN A 434 13.67 -1.18 5.12
CA ASN A 434 14.81 -2.09 5.21
C ASN A 434 16.10 -1.26 5.04
N PRO A 435 17.03 -1.27 6.02
CA PRO A 435 18.25 -0.45 5.97
C PRO A 435 19.13 -0.77 4.76
N GLU A 436 19.24 -2.03 4.40
CA GLU A 436 20.13 -2.51 3.34
C GLU A 436 19.61 -2.15 1.95
N THR A 437 18.32 -2.38 1.70
CA THR A 437 17.73 -2.22 0.36
C THR A 437 17.12 -0.83 0.10
N GLY A 438 16.91 -0.01 1.13
CA GLY A 438 16.18 1.26 1.04
C GLY A 438 14.68 1.10 0.74
N GLU A 439 14.15 -0.13 0.78
CA GLU A 439 12.75 -0.40 0.52
C GLU A 439 11.86 0.10 1.65
N VAL A 440 10.89 0.95 1.33
CA VAL A 440 9.86 1.40 2.27
C VAL A 440 8.84 0.29 2.42
N GLN A 441 8.81 -0.32 3.60
CA GLN A 441 7.96 -1.49 3.88
C GLN A 441 6.63 -1.13 4.55
N ALA A 442 6.61 -0.03 5.33
CA ALA A 442 5.38 0.50 5.90
C ALA A 442 5.44 2.03 6.02
N LEU A 443 4.28 2.67 5.95
CA LEU A 443 4.20 4.13 6.02
C LEU A 443 2.90 4.57 6.69
N ILE A 444 3.02 5.34 7.76
CA ILE A 444 1.92 5.96 8.51
C ILE A 444 1.95 7.47 8.27
N GLY A 445 0.94 8.00 7.60
CA GLY A 445 0.78 9.44 7.33
C GLY A 445 -0.11 10.18 8.32
N SER A 446 -0.78 9.47 9.24
CA SER A 446 -1.64 10.01 10.29
C SER A 446 -1.82 9.00 11.42
N ARG A 447 -2.15 9.45 12.62
CA ARG A 447 -2.52 8.57 13.74
C ARG A 447 -3.79 7.75 13.50
N ALA A 448 -4.64 8.22 12.58
CA ALA A 448 -5.87 7.53 12.20
C ALA A 448 -5.59 6.58 11.01
N PRO A 449 -5.77 5.25 11.17
CA PRO A 449 -5.64 4.31 10.06
C PRO A 449 -6.60 4.66 8.91
N GLY A 450 -6.16 4.50 7.65
CA GLY A 450 -6.98 4.78 6.48
C GLY A 450 -7.24 6.26 6.18
N TYR A 451 -6.60 7.19 6.89
CA TYR A 451 -6.73 8.62 6.61
C TYR A 451 -6.11 9.00 5.26
N ALA A 452 -6.96 9.47 4.34
CA ALA A 452 -6.59 9.80 2.96
C ALA A 452 -6.31 11.31 2.73
N GLY A 453 -5.98 12.05 3.78
CA GLY A 453 -5.67 13.48 3.71
C GLY A 453 -4.16 13.77 3.66
N PHE A 454 -3.75 14.81 4.38
CA PHE A 454 -2.36 15.27 4.46
C PHE A 454 -1.42 14.16 4.97
N ASN A 455 -0.48 13.75 4.11
CA ASN A 455 0.47 12.67 4.40
C ASN A 455 1.68 13.19 5.16
N ARG A 456 1.63 13.14 6.48
CA ARG A 456 2.69 13.70 7.33
C ARG A 456 4.03 13.00 7.18
N ALA A 457 4.04 11.75 6.75
CA ALA A 457 5.29 11.02 6.51
C ALA A 457 6.10 11.62 5.35
N LEU A 458 5.42 12.19 4.36
CA LEU A 458 6.04 12.77 3.16
C LEU A 458 6.11 14.31 3.22
N ASP A 459 5.10 14.95 3.83
CA ASP A 459 4.86 16.39 3.67
C ASP A 459 5.03 17.21 4.95
N ALA A 460 5.08 16.60 6.14
CA ALA A 460 5.32 17.33 7.38
C ALA A 460 6.79 17.70 7.53
N VAL A 461 7.18 18.81 6.91
CA VAL A 461 8.55 19.37 6.99
C VAL A 461 8.68 20.12 8.30
N ARG A 462 9.43 19.55 9.26
CA ARG A 462 9.55 20.01 10.64
C ARG A 462 10.99 20.05 11.12
N PRO A 463 11.36 20.99 12.04
CA PRO A 463 12.69 20.99 12.65
C PRO A 463 12.99 19.64 13.29
N ILE A 464 14.12 19.03 12.92
CA ILE A 464 14.47 17.67 13.37
C ILE A 464 15.12 17.62 14.76
N GLY A 465 15.48 18.78 15.30
CA GLY A 465 16.13 18.85 16.60
C GLY A 465 17.37 17.97 16.69
N SER A 466 17.55 17.28 17.79
CA SER A 466 18.73 16.45 18.03
C SER A 466 18.94 15.27 17.09
N LEU A 467 18.04 15.02 16.12
CA LEU A 467 18.30 14.01 15.08
C LEU A 467 19.43 14.42 14.12
N ILE A 468 19.82 15.71 14.08
CA ILE A 468 20.99 16.19 13.33
C ILE A 468 22.32 15.72 13.90
N LYS A 469 22.37 15.44 15.21
CA LYS A 469 23.63 15.21 15.93
C LYS A 469 24.50 14.10 15.35
N PRO A 470 23.98 12.94 14.91
CA PRO A 470 24.81 11.94 14.25
C PRO A 470 25.65 12.51 13.09
N ALA A 471 25.09 13.46 12.30
CA ALA A 471 25.84 14.08 11.21
C ALA A 471 26.95 15.00 11.73
N VAL A 472 26.72 15.75 12.83
CA VAL A 472 27.77 16.59 13.46
C VAL A 472 28.92 15.73 13.95
N TYR A 473 28.63 14.66 14.68
CA TYR A 473 29.64 13.76 15.24
C TYR A 473 30.35 12.95 14.15
N LEU A 474 29.64 12.48 13.13
CA LEU A 474 30.26 11.79 11.99
C LEU A 474 31.26 12.70 11.26
N THR A 475 30.94 14.00 11.10
CA THR A 475 31.86 14.99 10.49
C THR A 475 33.17 15.10 11.26
N ALA A 476 33.13 14.97 12.60
CA ALA A 476 34.32 14.93 13.43
C ALA A 476 35.05 13.59 13.32
N LEU A 477 34.34 12.48 13.41
CA LEU A 477 34.90 11.12 13.41
C LEU A 477 35.53 10.74 12.06
N GLU A 478 35.23 11.44 10.96
CA GLU A 478 35.99 11.34 9.70
C GLU A 478 37.38 11.98 9.76
N ARG A 479 37.78 12.54 10.91
CA ARG A 479 39.11 13.10 11.18
C ARG A 479 39.77 12.38 12.36
N PRO A 480 40.15 11.10 12.22
CA PRO A 480 40.58 10.27 13.33
C PRO A 480 41.85 10.76 14.02
N SER A 481 42.69 11.56 13.36
CA SER A 481 43.86 12.21 13.97
C SER A 481 43.50 13.33 14.96
N GLN A 482 42.26 13.83 14.92
CA GLN A 482 41.77 14.94 15.75
C GLN A 482 40.67 14.49 16.73
N TYR A 483 39.80 13.58 16.29
CA TYR A 483 38.61 13.19 17.05
C TYR A 483 38.46 11.67 17.12
N THR A 484 38.25 11.18 18.32
CA THR A 484 37.87 9.80 18.64
C THR A 484 36.59 9.82 19.49
N LEU A 485 36.00 8.66 19.77
CA LEU A 485 34.84 8.57 20.69
C LEU A 485 35.19 9.06 22.10
N THR A 486 36.46 9.00 22.49
CA THR A 486 36.95 9.41 23.81
C THR A 486 37.68 10.77 23.81
N SER A 487 37.58 11.53 22.71
CA SER A 487 38.01 12.92 22.70
C SER A 487 37.20 13.76 23.69
N TRP A 488 37.91 14.60 24.43
CA TRP A 488 37.31 15.50 25.41
C TRP A 488 36.54 16.64 24.72
N LEU A 489 35.32 16.88 25.16
CA LEU A 489 34.49 18.03 24.75
C LEU A 489 34.12 18.85 25.98
N SER A 490 34.21 20.16 25.86
CA SER A 490 33.69 21.08 26.88
C SER A 490 32.20 21.30 26.69
N ASP A 491 31.41 21.00 27.73
CA ASP A 491 29.97 21.28 27.79
C ASP A 491 29.69 22.59 28.57
N GLU A 492 30.68 23.49 28.65
CA GLU A 492 30.54 24.80 29.28
C GLU A 492 29.69 25.77 28.44
N PRO A 493 28.99 26.72 29.08
CA PRO A 493 28.20 27.72 28.39
C PRO A 493 29.00 28.47 27.32
N LEU A 494 28.37 28.69 26.17
CA LEU A 494 28.97 29.44 25.07
C LEU A 494 28.02 30.47 24.50
N SER A 495 28.54 31.46 23.83
CA SER A 495 27.82 32.54 23.15
C SER A 495 28.34 32.70 21.75
N ILE A 496 27.49 32.66 20.77
CA ILE A 496 27.86 32.74 19.35
C ILE A 496 27.22 33.99 18.77
N LYS A 497 28.02 34.86 18.21
CA LYS A 497 27.57 36.06 17.49
C LYS A 497 27.18 35.68 16.06
N GLY A 498 25.91 35.85 15.71
CA GLY A 498 25.42 35.66 14.34
C GLY A 498 25.92 36.76 13.38
N ALA A 499 25.81 36.50 12.08
CA ALA A 499 26.13 37.50 11.04
C ALA A 499 25.23 38.74 11.13
N ASP A 500 24.06 38.61 11.69
CA ASP A 500 23.11 39.71 12.00
C ASP A 500 23.42 40.46 13.30
N GLY A 501 24.52 40.12 13.97
CA GLY A 501 24.95 40.72 15.24
C GLY A 501 24.21 40.21 16.46
N GLN A 502 23.20 39.36 16.32
CA GLN A 502 22.47 38.74 17.45
C GLN A 502 23.39 37.72 18.14
N ILE A 503 23.28 37.64 19.45
CA ILE A 503 24.03 36.68 20.26
C ILE A 503 23.12 35.50 20.57
N TRP A 504 23.45 34.32 20.04
CA TRP A 504 22.82 33.07 20.33
C TRP A 504 23.52 32.36 21.51
N LYS A 505 22.72 31.96 22.50
CA LYS A 505 23.18 31.25 23.70
C LYS A 505 22.45 29.91 23.79
N PRO A 506 22.98 28.84 23.21
CA PRO A 506 22.38 27.51 23.36
C PRO A 506 22.42 27.05 24.81
N GLN A 507 21.50 26.16 25.17
CA GLN A 507 21.43 25.55 26.49
C GLN A 507 21.17 24.05 26.34
N ASN A 508 21.66 23.26 27.31
CA ASN A 508 21.24 21.86 27.48
C ASN A 508 19.76 21.78 27.89
N TYR A 509 19.13 20.65 27.65
CA TYR A 509 17.71 20.43 27.99
C TYR A 509 17.44 20.63 29.49
N ASP A 510 18.37 20.14 30.35
CA ASP A 510 18.29 20.27 31.80
C ASP A 510 18.81 21.64 32.33
N ARG A 511 19.24 22.53 31.42
CA ARG A 511 19.81 23.86 31.69
C ARG A 511 21.05 23.85 32.55
N ARG A 512 21.81 22.74 32.54
CA ARG A 512 23.07 22.56 33.30
C ARG A 512 24.24 22.41 32.33
N SER A 513 25.43 22.78 32.79
CA SER A 513 26.71 22.40 32.22
C SER A 513 27.20 21.10 32.87
N HIS A 514 27.84 20.24 32.11
CA HIS A 514 28.37 18.96 32.55
C HIS A 514 29.92 18.96 32.56
N GLY A 515 30.52 20.13 32.46
CA GLY A 515 31.97 20.28 32.46
C GLY A 515 32.63 19.69 31.21
N THR A 516 33.69 18.94 31.43
CA THR A 516 34.41 18.26 30.34
C THR A 516 33.98 16.79 30.30
N ILE A 517 33.55 16.35 29.14
CA ILE A 517 32.96 15.03 28.90
C ILE A 517 33.52 14.40 27.62
N PHE A 518 33.43 13.08 27.46
CA PHE A 518 33.81 12.46 26.20
C PHE A 518 32.81 12.70 25.10
N LEU A 519 33.31 12.69 23.86
CA LEU A 519 32.51 12.86 22.64
C LEU A 519 31.32 11.89 22.61
N TYR A 520 31.52 10.59 22.88
CA TYR A 520 30.43 9.60 22.91
C TYR A 520 29.40 9.89 24.01
N GLN A 521 29.83 10.39 25.19
CA GLN A 521 28.94 10.74 26.29
C GLN A 521 28.05 11.94 25.95
N SER A 522 28.61 12.93 25.21
CA SER A 522 27.87 14.09 24.72
C SER A 522 26.78 13.66 23.72
N MET A 523 27.10 12.72 22.83
CA MET A 523 26.14 12.12 21.90
C MET A 523 25.09 11.30 22.64
N MET A 524 25.49 10.44 23.57
CA MET A 524 24.67 9.51 24.38
C MET A 524 23.58 10.26 25.14
N ASN A 525 23.97 11.34 25.84
CA ASN A 525 23.07 12.18 26.63
C ASN A 525 22.42 13.31 25.83
N SER A 526 22.79 13.45 24.55
CA SER A 526 22.27 14.49 23.67
C SER A 526 22.52 15.91 24.17
N TYR A 527 23.71 16.18 24.74
CA TYR A 527 24.07 17.50 25.23
C TYR A 527 24.21 18.50 24.07
N ASN A 528 23.68 19.69 24.25
CA ASN A 528 23.64 20.72 23.21
C ASN A 528 24.95 21.54 23.15
N LEU A 529 25.50 21.90 24.31
CA LEU A 529 26.67 22.77 24.40
C LEU A 529 27.90 22.09 23.76
N GLY A 530 28.19 20.83 24.17
CA GLY A 530 29.25 20.04 23.55
C GLY A 530 29.06 19.84 22.05
N THR A 531 27.82 19.55 21.59
CA THR A 531 27.52 19.40 20.18
C THR A 531 27.77 20.67 19.38
N VAL A 532 27.33 21.84 19.90
CA VAL A 532 27.51 23.12 19.20
C VAL A 532 28.99 23.48 19.14
N ARG A 533 29.75 23.28 20.19
CA ARG A 533 31.20 23.52 20.23
C ARG A 533 31.90 22.65 19.16
N LEU A 534 31.68 21.33 19.19
CA LEU A 534 32.19 20.41 18.18
C LEU A 534 31.83 20.83 16.77
N GLY A 535 30.56 21.16 16.53
CA GLY A 535 30.06 21.57 15.20
C GLY A 535 30.67 22.88 14.71
N GLN A 536 30.97 23.81 15.61
CA GLN A 536 31.74 25.04 15.27
C GLN A 536 33.17 24.72 14.89
N GLU A 537 33.86 23.87 15.62
CA GLU A 537 35.21 23.43 15.38
C GLU A 537 35.36 22.70 14.04
N VAL A 538 34.48 21.74 13.73
CA VAL A 538 34.52 21.04 12.43
C VAL A 538 33.99 21.88 11.29
N GLY A 539 33.21 22.93 11.59
CA GLY A 539 32.62 23.90 10.66
C GLY A 539 31.22 23.49 10.19
N VAL A 540 30.25 24.39 10.37
CA VAL A 540 28.85 24.18 9.95
C VAL A 540 28.73 23.79 8.46
N PRO A 541 29.46 24.41 7.51
CA PRO A 541 29.42 23.99 6.10
C PRO A 541 29.82 22.53 5.88
N ASN A 542 30.77 22.01 6.66
CA ASN A 542 31.19 20.62 6.55
C ASN A 542 30.10 19.67 7.10
N VAL A 543 29.42 20.04 8.18
CA VAL A 543 28.23 19.28 8.67
C VAL A 543 27.12 19.25 7.61
N LEU A 544 26.86 20.36 6.91
CA LEU A 544 25.88 20.38 5.82
C LEU A 544 26.31 19.49 4.64
N LYS A 545 27.60 19.42 4.32
CA LYS A 545 28.12 18.46 3.32
C LYS A 545 27.92 17.01 3.78
N THR A 546 28.13 16.72 5.07
CA THR A 546 27.85 15.40 5.63
C THR A 546 26.37 15.05 5.51
N LEU A 547 25.43 16.00 5.77
CA LEU A 547 24.00 15.79 5.55
C LEU A 547 23.68 15.45 4.10
N ALA A 548 24.25 16.17 3.14
CA ALA A 548 24.04 15.89 1.72
C ALA A 548 24.58 14.48 1.34
N ARG A 549 25.72 14.07 1.89
CA ARG A 549 26.28 12.72 1.70
C ARG A 549 25.39 11.64 2.35
N LEU A 550 24.71 11.96 3.45
CA LEU A 550 23.71 11.08 4.08
C LEU A 550 22.40 10.97 3.27
N GLY A 551 22.29 11.68 2.15
CA GLY A 551 21.14 11.61 1.23
C GLY A 551 20.12 12.73 1.39
N VAL A 552 20.40 13.76 2.20
CA VAL A 552 19.51 14.92 2.35
C VAL A 552 19.76 15.90 1.20
N GLU A 553 18.83 15.98 0.27
CA GLU A 553 18.98 16.85 -0.93
C GLU A 553 18.63 18.32 -0.66
N ARG A 554 17.90 18.57 0.43
CA ARG A 554 17.48 19.92 0.81
C ARG A 554 18.65 20.81 1.20
N GLN A 555 18.70 22.00 0.64
CA GLN A 555 19.74 22.99 0.91
C GLN A 555 19.40 23.81 2.16
N PHE A 556 20.40 24.05 2.99
CA PHE A 556 20.26 24.84 4.21
C PHE A 556 21.32 25.95 4.29
N PRO A 557 20.97 27.10 4.87
CA PRO A 557 21.97 28.12 5.20
C PRO A 557 22.88 27.65 6.33
N ALA A 558 24.16 28.00 6.30
CA ALA A 558 25.14 27.56 7.28
C ALA A 558 25.06 28.37 8.60
N PHE A 559 23.88 28.40 9.22
CA PHE A 559 23.71 29.02 10.53
C PHE A 559 24.11 28.06 11.66
N PRO A 560 24.66 28.59 12.78
CA PRO A 560 25.04 27.79 13.95
C PRO A 560 23.88 26.96 14.52
N SER A 561 22.65 27.45 14.45
CA SER A 561 21.45 26.75 14.91
C SER A 561 21.17 25.44 14.16
N MET A 562 21.76 25.26 12.97
CA MET A 562 21.70 24.00 12.23
C MET A 562 22.31 22.84 13.02
N LEU A 563 23.31 23.09 13.85
CA LEU A 563 23.96 22.08 14.70
C LEU A 563 23.01 21.46 15.75
N LEU A 564 21.89 22.11 16.03
CA LEU A 564 20.82 21.65 16.91
C LEU A 564 19.53 21.31 16.15
N GLY A 565 19.59 21.19 14.83
CA GLY A 565 18.50 20.73 13.98
C GLY A 565 17.38 21.75 13.77
N ALA A 566 17.76 23.03 13.62
CA ALA A 566 16.83 24.06 13.15
C ALA A 566 16.37 23.83 11.70
N GLY A 567 17.12 23.04 10.93
CA GLY A 567 16.71 22.57 9.59
C GLY A 567 15.50 21.67 9.66
N ALA A 568 14.55 21.92 8.77
CA ALA A 568 13.30 21.19 8.74
C ALA A 568 13.35 20.12 7.63
N LEU A 569 12.99 18.88 8.02
CA LEU A 569 12.90 17.71 7.14
C LEU A 569 11.56 16.99 7.36
N SER A 570 11.12 16.28 6.34
CA SER A 570 10.00 15.33 6.50
C SER A 570 10.48 14.02 7.14
N PRO A 571 9.58 13.19 7.71
CA PRO A 571 9.96 11.87 8.22
C PRO A 571 10.64 10.99 7.17
N MET A 572 10.27 11.08 5.91
CA MET A 572 10.90 10.36 4.80
C MET A 572 12.34 10.85 4.58
N GLU A 573 12.59 12.16 4.57
CA GLU A 573 13.96 12.71 4.43
C GLU A 573 14.84 12.32 5.62
N VAL A 574 14.27 12.26 6.85
CA VAL A 574 14.99 11.74 8.02
C VAL A 574 15.28 10.24 7.86
N ALA A 575 14.35 9.46 7.32
CA ALA A 575 14.58 8.04 7.04
C ALA A 575 15.72 7.85 6.03
N THR A 576 15.79 8.68 4.98
CA THR A 576 16.90 8.68 4.01
C THR A 576 18.25 8.95 4.69
N MET A 577 18.30 9.96 5.56
CA MET A 577 19.50 10.30 6.33
C MET A 577 19.97 9.12 7.20
N TYR A 578 19.04 8.48 7.92
CA TYR A 578 19.35 7.39 8.84
C TYR A 578 19.58 6.06 8.13
N GLN A 579 19.07 5.87 6.92
CA GLN A 579 19.34 4.69 6.10
C GLN A 579 20.84 4.56 5.80
N THR A 580 21.50 5.66 5.40
CA THR A 580 22.94 5.63 5.15
C THR A 580 23.75 5.30 6.42
N LEU A 581 23.33 5.81 7.57
CA LEU A 581 23.93 5.46 8.86
C LEU A 581 23.71 3.98 9.23
N ALA A 582 22.51 3.46 9.00
CA ALA A 582 22.13 2.09 9.33
C ALA A 582 22.80 1.06 8.40
N ASN A 583 23.02 1.43 7.13
CA ASN A 583 23.61 0.58 6.10
C ASN A 583 25.14 0.74 5.96
N GLY A 584 25.86 0.89 7.07
CA GLY A 584 27.32 0.90 7.05
C GLY A 584 27.97 2.01 6.22
N GLY A 585 27.25 3.12 5.94
CA GLY A 585 27.74 4.23 5.12
C GLY A 585 27.41 4.12 3.63
N PHE A 586 26.64 3.12 3.27
CA PHE A 586 26.12 2.96 1.92
C PHE A 586 24.76 3.64 1.79
N ASN A 587 24.65 4.59 0.87
CA ASN A 587 23.39 5.23 0.54
C ASN A 587 22.62 4.37 -0.48
N THR A 588 21.36 4.11 -0.19
CA THR A 588 20.41 3.44 -1.05
C THR A 588 19.17 4.31 -1.17
N PRO A 589 18.74 4.71 -2.37
CA PRO A 589 17.54 5.52 -2.55
C PRO A 589 16.30 4.86 -1.96
N MET A 590 15.47 5.65 -1.28
CA MET A 590 14.19 5.18 -0.72
C MET A 590 13.21 4.84 -1.83
N ARG A 591 12.75 3.60 -1.88
CA ARG A 591 11.83 3.13 -2.91
C ARG A 591 10.65 2.36 -2.33
N GLY A 592 9.45 2.64 -2.86
CA GLY A 592 8.23 1.89 -2.59
C GLY A 592 7.87 0.92 -3.72
N ILE A 593 8.51 1.04 -4.89
CA ILE A 593 8.18 0.29 -6.12
C ILE A 593 9.32 -0.65 -6.47
N ARG A 594 8.99 -1.90 -6.81
CA ARG A 594 9.93 -2.91 -7.31
C ARG A 594 9.86 -3.06 -8.83
N SER A 595 8.63 -3.13 -9.38
CA SER A 595 8.42 -3.41 -10.80
C SER A 595 7.05 -2.94 -11.27
N VAL A 596 6.96 -2.60 -12.57
CA VAL A 596 5.71 -2.30 -13.27
C VAL A 596 5.59 -3.23 -14.47
N LEU A 597 4.42 -3.88 -14.61
CA LEU A 597 4.07 -4.74 -15.74
C LEU A 597 2.87 -4.14 -16.49
N THR A 598 2.69 -4.52 -17.76
CA THR A 598 1.43 -4.29 -18.48
C THR A 598 0.28 -5.10 -17.87
N ALA A 599 -0.94 -4.86 -18.34
CA ALA A 599 -2.11 -5.66 -17.98
C ALA A 599 -1.91 -7.16 -18.28
N GLU A 600 -1.22 -7.50 -19.39
CA GLU A 600 -0.91 -8.85 -19.84
C GLU A 600 0.26 -9.50 -19.10
N GLY A 601 0.92 -8.75 -18.21
CA GLY A 601 2.03 -9.24 -17.39
C GLY A 601 3.40 -9.12 -18.04
N GLN A 602 3.54 -8.31 -19.10
CA GLN A 602 4.84 -8.01 -19.71
C GLN A 602 5.59 -6.96 -18.89
N PRO A 603 6.89 -7.13 -18.60
CA PRO A 603 7.66 -6.16 -17.84
C PRO A 603 7.85 -4.84 -18.60
N LEU A 604 7.44 -3.73 -18.00
CA LEU A 604 7.69 -2.37 -18.51
C LEU A 604 8.91 -1.75 -17.86
N LYS A 605 8.99 -1.78 -16.54
CA LYS A 605 10.10 -1.22 -15.79
C LYS A 605 10.38 -2.04 -14.54
N ARG A 606 11.66 -2.27 -14.27
CA ARG A 606 12.17 -2.76 -12.99
C ARG A 606 12.98 -1.64 -12.33
N TYR A 607 12.81 -1.48 -11.03
CA TYR A 607 13.58 -0.53 -10.24
C TYR A 607 14.72 -1.30 -9.57
N PRO A 608 15.92 -1.30 -10.17
CA PRO A 608 17.02 -2.09 -9.66
C PRO A 608 17.50 -1.57 -8.31
N PHE A 609 18.09 -2.45 -7.55
CA PHE A 609 18.82 -2.07 -6.34
C PHE A 609 20.00 -1.18 -6.73
N GLN A 610 20.09 0.00 -6.10
CA GLN A 610 21.19 0.94 -6.29
C GLN A 610 21.83 1.19 -4.94
N ILE A 611 23.15 1.08 -4.89
CA ILE A 611 23.92 1.30 -3.68
C ILE A 611 25.17 2.14 -4.01
N GLN A 612 25.44 3.11 -3.17
CA GLN A 612 26.62 3.95 -3.32
C GLN A 612 27.31 4.14 -1.97
N GLN A 613 28.58 3.75 -1.88
CA GLN A 613 29.38 4.04 -0.70
C GLN A 613 29.61 5.56 -0.59
N ARG A 614 29.20 6.14 0.51
CA ARG A 614 29.28 7.58 0.79
C ARG A 614 30.26 7.90 1.90
N PHE A 615 30.54 6.94 2.81
CA PHE A 615 31.37 7.11 3.97
C PHE A 615 32.33 5.94 4.14
N ASP A 616 33.45 6.20 4.84
CA ASP A 616 34.35 5.16 5.29
C ASP A 616 33.64 4.27 6.32
N PRO A 617 33.72 2.92 6.20
CA PRO A 617 33.06 1.99 7.12
C PRO A 617 33.51 2.18 8.58
N GLY A 618 34.78 2.50 8.83
CA GLY A 618 35.29 2.73 10.19
C GLY A 618 34.64 3.92 10.86
N SER A 619 34.50 5.05 10.16
CA SER A 619 33.82 6.24 10.69
C SER A 619 32.33 5.96 11.00
N ILE A 620 31.67 5.18 10.14
CA ILE A 620 30.27 4.76 10.39
C ILE A 620 30.19 3.78 11.56
N PHE A 621 31.13 2.85 11.68
CA PHE A 621 31.18 1.94 12.84
C PHE A 621 31.27 2.71 14.16
N LEU A 622 32.11 3.75 14.22
CA LEU A 622 32.22 4.60 15.40
C LEU A 622 30.92 5.34 15.72
N ILE A 623 30.24 5.95 14.73
CA ILE A 623 28.99 6.65 14.99
C ILE A 623 27.85 5.69 15.37
N GLN A 624 27.78 4.51 14.76
CA GLN A 624 26.82 3.47 15.14
C GLN A 624 27.07 3.00 16.57
N ASN A 625 28.32 2.83 16.97
CA ASN A 625 28.69 2.50 18.36
C ASN A 625 28.20 3.59 19.33
N ALA A 626 28.44 4.87 19.03
CA ALA A 626 27.92 5.97 19.84
C ALA A 626 26.35 5.95 19.90
N MET A 627 25.68 5.61 18.81
CA MET A 627 24.23 5.49 18.77
C MET A 627 23.70 4.28 19.56
N GLN A 628 24.48 3.22 19.70
CA GLN A 628 24.16 2.09 20.61
C GLN A 628 24.21 2.55 22.07
N HIS A 629 25.21 3.37 22.47
CA HIS A 629 25.25 3.96 23.80
C HIS A 629 24.03 4.85 24.09
N VAL A 630 23.49 5.59 23.09
CA VAL A 630 22.22 6.32 23.25
C VAL A 630 21.09 5.38 23.68
N MET A 631 21.04 4.17 23.11
CA MET A 631 20.00 3.20 23.41
C MET A 631 20.23 2.49 24.76
N ARG A 632 21.46 2.14 25.09
CA ARG A 632 21.76 1.35 26.31
C ARG A 632 21.76 2.19 27.59
N GLU A 633 22.35 3.35 27.55
CA GLU A 633 22.66 4.16 28.75
C GLU A 633 22.07 5.57 28.65
N GLY A 634 21.84 6.07 27.43
CA GLY A 634 21.47 7.45 27.13
C GLY A 634 19.97 7.69 27.10
N THR A 635 19.58 8.63 26.25
CA THR A 635 18.20 9.14 26.12
C THR A 635 17.21 8.10 25.58
N GLY A 636 17.69 7.01 24.97
CA GLY A 636 16.89 5.89 24.44
C GLY A 636 16.72 4.72 25.39
N ARG A 637 17.37 4.71 26.55
CA ARG A 637 17.47 3.53 27.44
C ARG A 637 16.14 2.90 27.88
N SER A 638 15.06 3.68 27.88
CA SER A 638 13.73 3.16 28.29
C SER A 638 13.18 2.08 27.35
N VAL A 639 13.73 1.90 26.16
CA VAL A 639 13.38 0.82 25.24
C VAL A 639 13.56 -0.56 25.87
N TYR A 640 14.59 -0.73 26.70
CA TYR A 640 14.90 -1.99 27.37
C TYR A 640 14.03 -2.29 28.61
N ASN A 641 13.06 -1.44 28.91
CA ASN A 641 11.96 -1.79 29.80
C ASN A 641 10.93 -2.71 29.13
N VAL A 642 10.95 -2.79 27.78
CA VAL A 642 10.00 -3.56 26.97
C VAL A 642 10.72 -4.61 26.12
N LEU A 643 11.83 -4.23 25.46
CA LEU A 643 12.61 -5.11 24.60
C LEU A 643 13.67 -5.88 25.40
N PRO A 644 14.12 -7.05 24.90
CA PRO A 644 15.18 -7.82 25.53
C PRO A 644 16.47 -6.99 25.71
N LYS A 645 17.10 -7.06 26.88
CA LYS A 645 18.31 -6.30 27.18
C LYS A 645 19.53 -6.69 26.33
N ASN A 646 19.56 -7.90 25.80
CA ASN A 646 20.60 -8.39 24.91
C ASN A 646 20.39 -8.00 23.42
N LEU A 647 19.23 -7.42 23.08
CA LEU A 647 18.96 -6.95 21.73
C LEU A 647 19.81 -5.70 21.43
N THR A 648 20.67 -5.78 20.42
CA THR A 648 21.50 -4.65 20.00
C THR A 648 20.69 -3.76 19.05
N LEU A 649 20.63 -2.46 19.39
CA LEU A 649 19.89 -1.44 18.65
C LEU A 649 20.70 -0.15 18.64
N ALA A 650 20.56 0.65 17.58
CA ALA A 650 21.11 1.99 17.50
C ALA A 650 20.00 3.01 17.21
N GLY A 651 20.12 4.22 17.73
CA GLY A 651 19.07 5.22 17.54
C GLY A 651 19.38 6.57 18.16
N LYS A 652 18.48 7.52 17.90
CA LYS A 652 18.58 8.89 18.43
C LYS A 652 17.20 9.49 18.70
N THR A 653 17.06 10.12 19.87
CA THR A 653 15.90 10.97 20.18
C THR A 653 16.08 12.37 19.61
N GLY A 654 14.98 12.97 19.15
CA GLY A 654 14.91 14.36 18.72
C GLY A 654 13.74 15.09 19.41
N THR A 655 13.97 16.33 19.78
CA THR A 655 12.93 17.21 20.30
C THR A 655 13.23 18.60 19.75
N SER A 656 12.27 19.24 19.12
CA SER A 656 12.39 20.64 18.70
C SER A 656 12.13 21.60 19.86
N ASN A 657 12.44 22.88 19.65
CA ASN A 657 12.21 23.92 20.65
C ASN A 657 10.75 23.90 21.13
N ASP A 658 10.55 24.15 22.41
CA ASP A 658 9.23 24.16 23.06
C ASP A 658 8.46 22.83 22.99
N SER A 659 9.13 21.70 22.67
CA SER A 659 8.50 20.38 22.48
C SER A 659 7.39 20.40 21.44
N ARG A 660 7.55 21.13 20.32
CA ARG A 660 6.58 21.16 19.22
C ARG A 660 6.59 19.86 18.46
N ASP A 661 7.78 19.28 18.28
CA ASP A 661 8.01 18.04 17.56
C ASP A 661 8.75 17.04 18.45
N SER A 662 8.21 15.85 18.52
CA SER A 662 8.81 14.69 19.17
C SER A 662 9.26 13.73 18.09
N TRP A 663 10.56 13.42 18.04
CA TRP A 663 11.18 12.56 17.04
C TRP A 663 11.90 11.39 17.66
N PHE A 664 11.89 10.29 16.95
CA PHE A 664 12.81 9.19 17.17
C PHE A 664 13.18 8.53 15.85
N ALA A 665 14.47 8.29 15.62
CA ALA A 665 14.97 7.48 14.53
C ALA A 665 15.89 6.40 15.11
N GLY A 666 15.61 5.14 14.78
CA GLY A 666 16.39 4.01 15.28
C GLY A 666 16.27 2.79 14.40
N PHE A 667 17.26 1.91 14.50
CA PHE A 667 17.40 0.76 13.62
C PHE A 667 17.97 -0.46 14.33
N SER A 668 17.66 -1.61 13.75
CA SER A 668 18.19 -2.95 13.97
C SER A 668 18.92 -3.41 12.70
N GLN A 669 19.24 -4.69 12.58
CA GLN A 669 19.83 -5.25 11.36
C GLN A 669 18.87 -5.15 10.16
N ASP A 670 17.60 -5.42 10.38
CA ASP A 670 16.58 -5.62 9.34
C ASP A 670 15.56 -4.49 9.22
N LEU A 671 15.47 -3.60 10.22
CA LEU A 671 14.46 -2.55 10.29
C LEU A 671 15.06 -1.20 10.69
N LEU A 672 14.79 -0.18 9.91
CA LEU A 672 14.91 1.23 10.29
C LEU A 672 13.51 1.81 10.43
N ALA A 673 13.24 2.47 11.55
CA ALA A 673 11.98 3.17 11.74
C ALA A 673 12.20 4.60 12.24
N VAL A 674 11.54 5.54 11.57
CA VAL A 674 11.50 6.95 11.95
C VAL A 674 10.09 7.31 12.37
N VAL A 675 9.95 7.87 13.56
CA VAL A 675 8.67 8.31 14.13
C VAL A 675 8.70 9.80 14.43
N TRP A 676 7.65 10.48 14.03
CA TRP A 676 7.35 11.86 14.37
C TRP A 676 6.00 11.96 15.04
N LEU A 677 5.92 12.76 16.11
CA LEU A 677 4.69 13.21 16.72
C LEU A 677 4.72 14.74 16.81
N GLY A 678 3.64 15.37 16.40
CA GLY A 678 3.53 16.83 16.40
C GLY A 678 2.12 17.29 16.09
N ARG A 679 1.91 18.59 16.06
CA ARG A 679 0.62 19.20 15.72
C ARG A 679 0.69 19.84 14.33
N ASP A 680 -0.41 19.80 13.60
CA ASP A 680 -0.48 20.40 12.26
C ASP A 680 -0.34 21.93 12.32
N ASP A 681 -0.84 22.57 13.38
CA ASP A 681 -0.75 24.00 13.64
C ASP A 681 0.61 24.44 14.21
N ASN A 682 1.59 23.53 14.31
CA ASN A 682 2.89 23.77 14.91
C ASN A 682 2.83 24.19 16.40
N GLY A 683 1.75 23.83 17.10
CA GLY A 683 1.59 24.06 18.54
C GLY A 683 2.53 23.19 19.38
N LYS A 684 2.66 23.54 20.69
CA LYS A 684 3.42 22.74 21.65
C LYS A 684 2.73 21.40 21.90
N THR A 685 3.50 20.34 22.05
CA THR A 685 3.02 19.02 22.45
C THR A 685 3.45 18.70 23.88
N PRO A 686 2.76 17.79 24.58
CA PRO A 686 3.20 17.32 25.89
C PRO A 686 4.32 16.26 25.81
N PHE A 687 4.98 16.10 24.66
CA PHE A 687 5.90 15.00 24.39
C PHE A 687 7.29 15.50 23.99
N THR A 688 8.29 14.84 24.52
CA THR A 688 9.68 14.87 24.03
C THR A 688 9.94 13.66 23.14
N GLY A 689 11.09 13.58 22.48
CA GLY A 689 11.48 12.41 21.73
C GLY A 689 11.45 11.10 22.55
N ALA A 690 11.86 11.17 23.83
CA ALA A 690 11.85 10.01 24.71
C ALA A 690 10.45 9.64 25.24
N THR A 691 9.58 10.62 25.48
CA THR A 691 8.26 10.38 26.09
C THR A 691 7.11 10.25 25.07
N GLY A 692 7.37 10.52 23.81
CA GLY A 692 6.42 10.43 22.68
C GLY A 692 6.90 9.42 21.62
N ALA A 693 7.70 9.89 20.66
CA ALA A 693 8.08 9.11 19.47
C ALA A 693 8.80 7.81 19.80
N LEU A 694 9.71 7.79 20.80
CA LEU A 694 10.37 6.57 21.27
C LEU A 694 9.37 5.54 21.78
N GLN A 695 8.27 5.95 22.38
CA GLN A 695 7.25 5.02 22.89
C GLN A 695 6.50 4.31 21.75
N VAL A 696 6.21 5.01 20.67
CA VAL A 696 5.62 4.43 19.44
C VAL A 696 6.62 3.46 18.81
N TRP A 697 7.88 3.91 18.64
CA TRP A 697 8.94 3.11 18.07
C TRP A 697 9.16 1.81 18.88
N THR A 698 9.22 1.90 20.21
CA THR A 698 9.38 0.75 21.10
C THR A 698 8.22 -0.24 20.97
N SER A 699 6.99 0.25 20.94
CA SER A 699 5.78 -0.57 20.72
C SER A 699 5.82 -1.28 19.36
N PHE A 700 6.27 -0.59 18.32
CA PHE A 700 6.44 -1.20 16.99
C PHE A 700 7.50 -2.29 17.00
N MET A 701 8.72 -2.01 17.48
CA MET A 701 9.82 -2.98 17.50
C MET A 701 9.48 -4.23 18.32
N SER A 702 8.74 -4.05 19.44
CA SER A 702 8.26 -5.18 20.24
C SER A 702 7.32 -6.11 19.45
N LYS A 703 6.52 -5.55 18.53
CA LYS A 703 5.61 -6.34 17.69
C LYS A 703 6.30 -6.89 16.44
N ALA A 704 7.22 -6.12 15.87
CA ALA A 704 7.96 -6.50 14.67
C ALA A 704 8.96 -7.61 14.92
N GLY A 705 9.52 -7.67 16.13
CA GLY A 705 10.51 -8.68 16.50
C GLY A 705 11.82 -8.53 15.70
N PRO A 706 12.53 -7.40 15.81
CA PRO A 706 13.69 -7.09 14.98
C PRO A 706 14.85 -8.06 15.20
N LEU A 707 15.73 -8.18 14.23
CA LEU A 707 17.02 -8.86 14.40
C LEU A 707 18.01 -7.96 15.15
N PRO A 708 18.85 -8.49 16.01
CA PRO A 708 19.91 -7.72 16.64
C PRO A 708 20.78 -7.04 15.58
N LEU A 709 21.13 -5.77 15.79
CA LEU A 709 22.06 -5.08 14.93
C LEU A 709 23.42 -5.79 14.98
N ASP A 710 23.82 -6.33 13.86
CA ASP A 710 25.14 -6.91 13.65
C ASP A 710 26.02 -5.90 12.92
N MET A 711 27.13 -5.54 13.54
CA MET A 711 28.08 -4.58 13.00
C MET A 711 29.42 -5.31 12.80
N PRO A 712 29.68 -5.87 11.62
CA PRO A 712 30.97 -6.45 11.34
C PRO A 712 32.06 -5.38 11.51
N GLN A 713 33.08 -5.69 12.32
CA GLN A 713 34.14 -4.74 12.57
C GLN A 713 34.98 -4.54 11.30
N PRO A 714 35.07 -3.31 10.78
CA PRO A 714 35.92 -3.01 9.63
C PRO A 714 37.41 -3.23 9.91
N ASP A 715 38.19 -3.53 8.87
CA ASP A 715 39.62 -3.83 8.98
C ASP A 715 40.44 -2.68 9.59
N ASN A 716 39.99 -1.44 9.41
CA ASN A 716 40.64 -0.26 9.95
C ASN A 716 40.22 0.08 11.40
N ILE A 717 39.40 -0.75 12.03
CA ILE A 717 39.00 -0.57 13.44
C ILE A 717 39.84 -1.47 14.35
N VAL A 718 40.30 -0.89 15.43
CA VAL A 718 40.95 -1.59 16.54
C VAL A 718 40.18 -1.34 17.84
N GLN A 719 40.16 -2.32 18.73
CA GLN A 719 39.58 -2.18 20.05
C GLN A 719 40.69 -1.89 21.06
N ALA A 720 40.54 -0.86 21.87
CA ALA A 720 41.47 -0.54 22.92
C ALA A 720 40.77 -0.44 24.27
N TRP A 721 41.43 -0.95 25.31
CA TRP A 721 40.98 -0.77 26.68
C TRP A 721 41.33 0.62 27.16
N ILE A 722 40.42 1.29 27.81
CA ILE A 722 40.59 2.63 28.37
C ILE A 722 40.06 2.72 29.80
N ASP A 723 40.62 3.63 30.54
CA ASP A 723 40.02 4.13 31.77
C ASP A 723 38.87 5.10 31.41
N PRO A 724 37.63 4.80 31.78
CA PRO A 724 36.44 5.63 31.39
C PRO A 724 36.43 7.02 32.06
N HIS A 725 37.32 7.28 33.02
CA HIS A 725 37.43 8.58 33.70
C HIS A 725 38.50 9.49 33.09
N THR A 726 39.55 8.90 32.54
CA THR A 726 40.68 9.67 32.01
C THR A 726 40.82 9.57 30.50
N GLY A 727 40.18 8.56 29.86
CA GLY A 727 40.34 8.29 28.42
C GLY A 727 41.70 7.74 28.03
N GLN A 728 42.60 7.49 29.02
CA GLN A 728 43.94 6.93 28.78
C GLN A 728 43.84 5.44 28.51
N GLY A 729 44.84 4.90 27.79
CA GLY A 729 44.95 3.48 27.56
C GLY A 729 45.06 2.72 28.89
N SER A 730 44.40 1.60 28.97
CA SER A 730 44.30 0.74 30.14
C SER A 730 44.48 -0.74 29.74
N ASP A 731 44.24 -1.65 30.64
CA ASP A 731 44.33 -3.09 30.42
C ASP A 731 43.01 -3.78 30.85
N ALA A 732 42.73 -4.93 30.23
CA ALA A 732 41.50 -5.71 30.52
C ALA A 732 41.40 -6.13 31.99
N SER A 733 42.54 -6.24 32.70
CA SER A 733 42.60 -6.61 34.12
C SER A 733 42.28 -5.43 35.05
N CYS A 734 42.25 -4.19 34.55
CA CYS A 734 42.02 -3.00 35.38
C CYS A 734 40.52 -2.88 35.76
N PRO A 735 40.23 -2.73 37.07
CA PRO A 735 38.85 -2.54 37.51
C PRO A 735 38.19 -1.34 36.86
N GLY A 736 37.05 -1.55 36.19
CA GLY A 736 36.27 -0.48 35.54
C GLY A 736 36.77 -0.09 34.16
N ALA A 737 37.86 -0.68 33.62
CA ALA A 737 38.26 -0.43 32.23
C ALA A 737 37.16 -0.85 31.26
N VAL A 738 36.99 -0.06 30.21
CA VAL A 738 36.01 -0.31 29.13
C VAL A 738 36.73 -0.43 27.79
N GLN A 739 36.19 -1.29 26.93
CA GLN A 739 36.72 -1.46 25.59
C GLN A 739 36.01 -0.49 24.65
N MET A 740 36.79 0.32 23.90
CA MET A 740 36.27 1.30 22.93
C MET A 740 36.90 1.09 21.57
N PRO A 741 36.12 1.29 20.47
CA PRO A 741 36.64 1.19 19.11
C PRO A 741 37.35 2.49 18.69
N TYR A 742 38.44 2.32 17.91
CA TYR A 742 39.22 3.41 17.31
C TYR A 742 39.53 3.09 15.85
N ILE A 743 39.67 4.09 15.01
CA ILE A 743 40.34 3.93 13.73
C ILE A 743 41.82 3.67 14.01
N ARG A 744 42.39 2.65 13.39
CA ARG A 744 43.80 2.24 13.61
C ARG A 744 44.76 3.42 13.55
N GLY A 745 45.60 3.58 14.57
CA GLY A 745 46.52 4.68 14.72
C GLY A 745 45.97 5.91 15.44
N SER A 746 44.70 5.88 15.85
CA SER A 746 44.09 6.92 16.69
C SER A 746 43.78 6.46 18.11
N GLU A 747 44.07 5.19 18.42
CA GLU A 747 43.92 4.64 19.77
C GLU A 747 44.91 5.27 20.73
N PRO A 748 44.55 5.46 22.03
CA PRO A 748 45.45 5.94 23.02
C PRO A 748 46.58 4.92 23.26
N PRO A 749 47.82 5.38 23.58
CA PRO A 749 48.91 4.47 23.90
C PRO A 749 48.50 3.48 24.99
N ALA A 750 48.92 2.21 24.86
CA ALA A 750 48.62 1.20 25.85
C ALA A 750 49.11 1.65 27.23
N GLY A 751 48.22 1.73 28.20
CA GLY A 751 48.51 2.13 29.56
C GLY A 751 49.15 0.98 30.36
N ALA A 752 50.19 1.26 31.12
CA ALA A 752 50.93 0.28 31.88
C ALA A 752 50.40 0.06 33.31
N SER A 753 49.36 0.75 33.78
CA SER A 753 48.92 0.64 35.19
C SER A 753 47.43 0.88 35.41
N CYS A 754 46.79 0.00 36.18
CA CYS A 754 45.50 0.25 36.77
C CYS A 754 45.62 1.34 37.86
N GLY A 755 45.06 2.52 37.65
CA GLY A 755 45.00 3.58 38.65
C GLY A 755 46.04 4.71 38.46
N GLY A 756 46.07 5.30 37.28
CA GLY A 756 46.65 6.65 37.13
C GLY A 756 45.81 7.65 37.92
N GLN A 757 46.47 8.46 38.78
CA GLN A 757 45.81 9.61 39.41
C GLN A 757 45.15 10.45 38.30
N ALA A 758 43.90 10.82 38.49
CA ALA A 758 43.26 11.76 37.60
C ALA A 758 44.16 12.99 37.40
N PRO A 759 44.48 13.46 36.19
CA PRO A 759 45.26 14.66 36.02
C PRO A 759 44.56 15.78 36.77
N ALA A 760 45.32 16.53 37.56
CA ALA A 760 44.76 17.67 38.27
C ALA A 760 44.03 18.55 37.30
N THR A 761 42.75 18.72 37.57
CA THR A 761 41.80 19.49 36.71
C THR A 761 42.36 20.91 36.53
N GLY A 762 42.92 21.22 35.40
CA GLY A 762 43.32 22.55 35.02
C GLY A 762 44.43 22.63 33.97
N ASP A 763 45.52 21.89 34.16
CA ASP A 763 46.73 22.14 33.37
C ASP A 763 46.83 21.37 32.05
N ALA A 764 46.35 20.12 32.01
CA ALA A 764 46.43 19.31 30.81
C ALA A 764 45.44 19.80 29.69
N VAL A 765 44.31 20.37 30.07
CA VAL A 765 43.35 20.97 29.13
C VAL A 765 43.94 22.27 28.56
N MET A 766 44.68 23.04 29.39
CA MET A 766 45.31 24.29 28.94
C MET A 766 46.53 24.02 28.07
N ASP A 767 47.26 22.96 28.25
CA ASP A 767 48.38 22.62 27.38
C ASP A 767 47.94 22.04 26.05
N TRP A 768 46.87 21.29 26.00
CA TRP A 768 46.26 20.85 24.77
C TRP A 768 45.69 22.05 23.97
N VAL A 769 45.01 22.98 24.64
CA VAL A 769 44.51 24.25 24.01
C VAL A 769 45.66 25.15 23.53
N LYS A 770 46.75 25.23 24.26
CA LYS A 770 47.96 26.00 23.85
C LYS A 770 48.67 25.40 22.64
N GLY A 771 48.69 24.05 22.50
CA GLY A 771 49.19 23.36 21.32
C GLY A 771 48.42 23.64 20.03
N TRP A 772 47.24 24.20 20.13
CA TRP A 772 46.38 24.59 18.99
C TRP A 772 46.45 26.10 18.62
N LEU A 773 47.04 26.92 19.49
CA LEU A 773 47.13 28.36 19.30
C LEU A 773 48.53 28.80 18.79
N ASN A 774 49.47 27.87 18.67
CA ASN A 774 50.76 28.02 17.95
C ASN A 774 50.73 27.16 16.68
#